data_c2f6088ede4a4df0529984e3917c116b
#
_entry.id   c2f6088ede4a4df0529984e3917c116b
#
_cell.length_a   1.000
_cell.length_b   1.000
_cell.length_c   1.000
_cell.angle_alpha   90.00
_cell.angle_beta   90.00
_cell.angle_gamma   90.00
#
_symmetry.space_group_name_H-M   'P 1'
#
loop_
_entity.id
_entity.type
_entity.pdbx_description
1 polymer ?
#
loop_
_entity_poly.entity_id
_entity_poly.type
_entity_poly.pdbx_seq_one_letter_code
_entity_poly.pdbx_strand_id
1 'polypeptide(L)'
;VQDVIMDEFHYYSDQERGVAWQVPLLTMPQSRFLLISATLGETKFFEREMERVTGRESVTVSSTERPVPLEFSYEEESLTDVLEGLQAARKFPVYIVHFTQRSASETAQSLLSMTVCDKAEKTAIREALQDVQFSSPFGKEIKKLLGNGIGLHHAGLLPKYRVLIEKLAQKGMLKLICGTDTLGVGVNVPIRTVLFTQLCKYGGSKTGILTARDFHQISGRAGRKGFDDVGYVVALAPEHVIENKKLEAKAAADPKKKKKLVKRKPPERGFVHWDEQTYLRLQSAPAEPLVSSFSVSHGMLLNVLGRKGDGCRAMRNLINECHSNDGAKQTMRRKAFQLFRALVDRSIVEIMPQGSDPKLRINVELQDDFSLNQALSLYCLDTLALLDTTAEDYPLKLLSLVEAILENPDILLRKQLDKLKTDKVAEMKAAGIEYDDRMEELEKMEYPKPEREFIYETFNVFAAQHPWVGSENIKPKSIAREMFERYSSFADYVKLYGLMRAEGLLLRHLTNVYRVLVNTVPPAFKTEPVDELITYIENLLRMTDSSLIDEWETLKNPDYVPNAEAPAAPSGPQDLTRDRAGLERLVRNEVFRLLRMLANKAYQEIDESFNLERIYPDARWKYTELANAMEGYYAEHEWIRLDPEARNKPTVPFTTAYPH
;
A
#
# COMPACT_ATOMS: atom_id res chain seq x y z
N VAL A 1 -8.78 27.46 -16.29
CA VAL A 1 -8.09 26.42 -17.08
C VAL A 1 -8.74 26.38 -18.45
N GLN A 2 -7.95 26.45 -19.54
CA GLN A 2 -8.47 26.43 -20.90
C GLN A 2 -8.44 25.01 -21.48
N ASP A 3 -7.41 24.24 -21.16
CA ASP A 3 -7.19 22.89 -21.67
C ASP A 3 -7.05 21.91 -20.52
N VAL A 4 -7.71 20.76 -20.63
CA VAL A 4 -7.68 19.67 -19.66
C VAL A 4 -7.29 18.39 -20.39
N ILE A 5 -6.14 17.83 -20.01
CA ILE A 5 -5.65 16.57 -20.55
C ILE A 5 -5.86 15.50 -19.46
N MET A 6 -6.58 14.44 -19.82
CA MET A 6 -6.85 13.30 -18.97
C MET A 6 -6.22 12.05 -19.56
N ASP A 7 -5.04 11.74 -19.10
CA ASP A 7 -4.35 10.51 -19.48
C ASP A 7 -4.90 9.33 -18.68
N GLU A 8 -4.75 8.11 -19.23
CA GLU A 8 -5.28 6.87 -18.67
C GLU A 8 -6.77 6.98 -18.29
N PHE A 9 -7.58 7.54 -19.19
CA PHE A 9 -9.00 7.84 -18.96
C PHE A 9 -9.83 6.61 -18.61
N HIS A 10 -9.34 5.39 -18.82
CA HIS A 10 -9.99 4.16 -18.38
C HIS A 10 -10.19 4.09 -16.85
N TYR A 11 -9.41 4.85 -16.04
CA TYR A 11 -9.63 5.00 -14.60
C TYR A 11 -10.93 5.69 -14.22
N TYR A 12 -11.65 6.26 -15.17
CA TYR A 12 -13.01 6.74 -14.98
C TYR A 12 -13.94 5.70 -14.31
N SER A 13 -13.74 4.40 -14.59
CA SER A 13 -14.50 3.30 -13.99
C SER A 13 -13.90 2.75 -12.69
N ASP A 14 -12.77 3.27 -12.23
CA ASP A 14 -12.13 2.84 -10.98
C ASP A 14 -12.96 3.29 -9.78
N GLN A 15 -13.23 2.38 -8.84
CA GLN A 15 -14.11 2.65 -7.69
C GLN A 15 -13.56 3.73 -6.75
N GLU A 16 -12.24 3.81 -6.60
CA GLU A 16 -11.59 4.76 -5.68
C GLU A 16 -11.23 6.07 -6.40
N ARG A 17 -10.78 5.99 -7.66
CA ARG A 17 -10.21 7.11 -8.42
C ARG A 17 -11.15 7.73 -9.44
N GLY A 18 -12.18 7.01 -9.91
CA GLY A 18 -13.03 7.42 -11.04
C GLY A 18 -13.71 8.78 -10.86
N VAL A 19 -13.97 9.16 -9.61
CA VAL A 19 -14.51 10.49 -9.28
C VAL A 19 -13.58 11.62 -9.77
N ALA A 20 -12.26 11.44 -9.66
CA ALA A 20 -11.27 12.45 -10.09
C ALA A 20 -11.29 12.68 -11.61
N TRP A 21 -11.61 11.66 -12.40
CA TRP A 21 -11.79 11.77 -13.85
C TRP A 21 -13.15 12.35 -14.23
N GLN A 22 -14.20 12.08 -13.45
CA GLN A 22 -15.55 12.56 -13.80
C GLN A 22 -15.81 14.01 -13.39
N VAL A 23 -15.37 14.45 -12.22
CA VAL A 23 -15.68 15.79 -11.69
C VAL A 23 -15.24 16.92 -12.64
N PRO A 24 -14.02 16.94 -13.23
CA PRO A 24 -13.65 17.99 -14.17
C PRO A 24 -14.54 18.04 -15.42
N LEU A 25 -14.94 16.86 -15.96
CA LEU A 25 -15.85 16.79 -17.12
C LEU A 25 -17.18 17.52 -16.84
N LEU A 26 -17.68 17.43 -15.61
CA LEU A 26 -18.96 18.01 -15.19
C LEU A 26 -18.85 19.49 -14.75
N THR A 27 -17.69 19.91 -14.27
CA THR A 27 -17.54 21.22 -13.61
C THR A 27 -16.77 22.27 -14.41
N MET A 28 -16.19 21.89 -15.56
CA MET A 28 -15.37 22.78 -16.36
C MET A 28 -15.86 22.88 -17.83
N PRO A 29 -17.14 23.28 -18.05
CA PRO A 29 -17.74 23.31 -19.39
C PRO A 29 -17.02 24.27 -20.36
N GLN A 30 -16.29 25.25 -19.84
CA GLN A 30 -15.52 26.22 -20.62
C GLN A 30 -14.22 25.66 -21.18
N SER A 31 -13.74 24.54 -20.67
CA SER A 31 -12.44 23.94 -21.03
C SER A 31 -12.54 23.04 -22.28
N ARG A 32 -11.42 22.91 -22.98
CA ARG A 32 -11.25 21.86 -23.99
C ARG A 32 -10.68 20.63 -23.32
N PHE A 33 -11.22 19.46 -23.68
CA PHE A 33 -10.80 18.20 -23.09
C PHE A 33 -10.07 17.34 -24.12
N LEU A 34 -8.98 16.71 -23.69
CA LEU A 34 -8.31 15.62 -24.38
C LEU A 34 -8.30 14.39 -23.48
N LEU A 35 -9.11 13.37 -23.85
CA LEU A 35 -9.21 12.12 -23.12
C LEU A 35 -8.36 11.07 -23.82
N ILE A 36 -7.34 10.56 -23.14
CA ILE A 36 -6.36 9.62 -23.71
C ILE A 36 -6.43 8.30 -22.98
N SER A 37 -6.54 7.20 -23.69
CA SER A 37 -6.37 5.83 -23.17
C SER A 37 -6.18 4.84 -24.30
N ALA A 38 -5.41 3.79 -24.01
CA ALA A 38 -5.24 2.67 -24.93
C ALA A 38 -6.44 1.73 -25.02
N THR A 39 -7.38 1.77 -24.03
CA THR A 39 -8.45 0.77 -23.87
C THR A 39 -9.79 1.40 -23.48
N LEU A 40 -10.24 2.42 -24.23
CA LEU A 40 -11.50 3.11 -23.93
C LEU A 40 -12.75 2.25 -24.19
N GLY A 41 -12.72 1.37 -25.17
CA GLY A 41 -13.93 0.69 -25.65
C GLY A 41 -14.83 1.63 -26.45
N GLU A 42 -16.16 1.54 -26.28
CA GLU A 42 -17.11 2.40 -26.97
C GLU A 42 -17.08 3.84 -26.43
N THR A 43 -16.86 4.83 -27.29
CA THR A 43 -16.67 6.25 -26.95
C THR A 43 -17.92 7.11 -27.13
N LYS A 44 -18.92 6.66 -27.86
CA LYS A 44 -20.11 7.43 -28.25
C LYS A 44 -20.85 8.10 -27.08
N PHE A 45 -20.81 7.48 -25.91
CA PHE A 45 -21.39 8.08 -24.71
C PHE A 45 -20.63 9.36 -24.34
N PHE A 46 -19.32 9.30 -24.29
CA PHE A 46 -18.46 10.45 -23.93
C PHE A 46 -18.49 11.54 -24.98
N GLU A 47 -18.55 11.21 -26.26
CA GLU A 47 -18.69 12.18 -27.35
C GLU A 47 -19.94 13.04 -27.12
N ARG A 48 -21.12 12.40 -26.97
CA ARG A 48 -22.40 13.08 -26.72
C ARG A 48 -22.39 13.90 -25.45
N GLU A 49 -21.82 13.36 -24.35
CA GLU A 49 -21.76 14.07 -23.09
C GLU A 49 -20.82 15.29 -23.14
N MET A 50 -19.67 15.19 -23.81
CA MET A 50 -18.75 16.30 -24.00
C MET A 50 -19.38 17.39 -24.87
N GLU A 51 -20.06 17.04 -25.94
CA GLU A 51 -20.80 18.00 -26.77
C GLU A 51 -21.90 18.70 -25.97
N ARG A 52 -22.68 17.94 -25.17
CA ARG A 52 -23.74 18.46 -24.31
C ARG A 52 -23.20 19.45 -23.27
N VAL A 53 -22.08 19.11 -22.61
CA VAL A 53 -21.54 19.92 -21.49
C VAL A 53 -20.76 21.13 -22.00
N THR A 54 -19.94 20.97 -23.04
CA THR A 54 -19.06 22.03 -23.53
C THR A 54 -19.66 22.85 -24.66
N GLY A 55 -20.69 22.37 -25.31
CA GLY A 55 -21.26 22.99 -26.54
C GLY A 55 -20.31 22.95 -27.74
N ARG A 56 -19.30 22.09 -27.70
CA ARG A 56 -18.27 21.95 -28.77
C ARG A 56 -18.35 20.57 -29.38
N GLU A 57 -18.04 20.49 -30.67
CA GLU A 57 -17.94 19.23 -31.39
C GLU A 57 -16.85 18.33 -30.79
N SER A 58 -17.17 17.05 -30.64
CA SER A 58 -16.26 16.01 -30.16
C SER A 58 -15.75 15.18 -31.32
N VAL A 59 -14.45 14.94 -31.36
CA VAL A 59 -13.80 14.13 -32.39
C VAL A 59 -13.05 12.98 -31.73
N THR A 60 -13.41 11.76 -32.14
CA THR A 60 -12.67 10.55 -31.71
C THR A 60 -11.59 10.24 -32.75
N VAL A 61 -10.34 10.22 -32.28
CA VAL A 61 -9.19 9.74 -33.06
C VAL A 61 -8.79 8.38 -32.54
N SER A 62 -8.96 7.36 -33.34
CA SER A 62 -8.57 5.99 -32.99
C SER A 62 -7.71 5.38 -34.08
N SER A 63 -6.73 4.57 -33.67
CA SER A 63 -5.92 3.76 -34.58
C SER A 63 -5.81 2.35 -34.02
N THR A 64 -6.00 1.38 -34.89
CA THR A 64 -5.71 -0.04 -34.61
C THR A 64 -4.28 -0.41 -35.00
N GLU A 65 -3.59 0.48 -35.72
CA GLU A 65 -2.20 0.27 -36.10
C GLU A 65 -1.28 0.60 -34.93
N ARG A 66 -0.55 -0.41 -34.49
CA ARG A 66 0.47 -0.24 -33.44
C ARG A 66 1.81 0.07 -34.08
N PRO A 67 2.60 1.00 -33.49
CA PRO A 67 3.98 1.22 -33.93
C PRO A 67 4.86 -0.03 -33.86
N VAL A 68 4.58 -0.92 -32.91
CA VAL A 68 5.23 -2.23 -32.76
C VAL A 68 4.11 -3.27 -32.71
N PRO A 69 3.93 -4.10 -33.74
CA PRO A 69 2.90 -5.15 -33.76
C PRO A 69 3.17 -6.21 -32.68
N LEU A 70 2.10 -6.92 -32.28
CA LEU A 70 2.19 -7.99 -31.28
C LEU A 70 2.02 -9.36 -31.92
N GLU A 71 2.89 -10.28 -31.56
CA GLU A 71 2.74 -11.70 -31.81
C GLU A 71 2.28 -12.41 -30.54
N PHE A 72 1.29 -13.29 -30.68
CA PHE A 72 0.64 -13.97 -29.58
C PHE A 72 0.91 -15.47 -29.65
N SER A 73 1.29 -16.10 -28.51
CA SER A 73 1.42 -17.55 -28.40
C SER A 73 0.85 -18.08 -27.09
N TYR A 74 0.31 -19.30 -27.15
CA TYR A 74 -0.16 -20.05 -25.99
C TYR A 74 0.70 -21.27 -25.80
N GLU A 75 1.28 -21.42 -24.59
CA GLU A 75 2.31 -22.43 -24.33
C GLU A 75 1.84 -23.44 -23.26
N GLU A 76 2.02 -24.71 -23.56
CA GLU A 76 1.74 -25.82 -22.64
C GLU A 76 3.01 -26.44 -22.07
N GLU A 77 4.03 -25.61 -21.95
CA GLU A 77 5.35 -25.96 -21.38
C GLU A 77 5.54 -25.27 -20.02
N SER A 78 6.54 -25.71 -19.26
CA SER A 78 6.83 -25.04 -17.98
C SER A 78 7.38 -23.64 -18.19
N LEU A 79 7.16 -22.76 -17.21
CA LEU A 79 7.68 -21.40 -17.25
C LEU A 79 9.19 -21.36 -17.57
N THR A 80 9.98 -22.26 -16.98
CA THR A 80 11.43 -22.31 -17.23
C THR A 80 11.74 -22.67 -18.67
N ASP A 81 11.08 -23.71 -19.23
CA ASP A 81 11.29 -24.15 -20.61
C ASP A 81 10.94 -23.03 -21.60
N VAL A 82 9.82 -22.33 -21.35
CA VAL A 82 9.40 -21.17 -22.17
C VAL A 82 10.39 -20.02 -22.07
N LEU A 83 10.88 -19.70 -20.86
CA LEU A 83 11.87 -18.63 -20.68
C LEU A 83 13.21 -18.95 -21.36
N GLU A 84 13.67 -20.19 -21.32
CA GLU A 84 14.87 -20.63 -22.03
C GLU A 84 14.69 -20.50 -23.56
N GLY A 85 13.53 -20.88 -24.09
CA GLY A 85 13.18 -20.65 -25.49
C GLY A 85 13.15 -19.16 -25.88
N LEU A 86 12.57 -18.31 -25.04
CA LEU A 86 12.55 -16.86 -25.26
C LEU A 86 13.94 -16.24 -25.20
N GLN A 87 14.82 -16.74 -24.30
CA GLN A 87 16.21 -16.30 -24.20
C GLN A 87 17.00 -16.69 -25.46
N ALA A 88 16.89 -17.94 -25.91
CA ALA A 88 17.53 -18.42 -27.13
C ALA A 88 17.06 -17.65 -28.38
N ALA A 89 15.77 -17.30 -28.44
CA ALA A 89 15.18 -16.49 -29.51
C ALA A 89 15.46 -14.98 -29.37
N ARG A 90 16.23 -14.53 -28.36
CA ARG A 90 16.54 -13.12 -28.08
C ARG A 90 15.30 -12.24 -27.85
N LYS A 91 14.26 -12.77 -27.21
CA LYS A 91 12.99 -12.08 -26.93
C LYS A 91 12.93 -11.45 -25.53
N PHE A 92 14.07 -11.19 -24.90
CA PHE A 92 14.19 -10.48 -23.62
C PHE A 92 14.28 -8.96 -23.83
N PRO A 93 13.92 -8.11 -22.84
CA PRO A 93 13.43 -8.47 -21.47
C PRO A 93 12.00 -8.98 -21.44
N VAL A 94 11.70 -9.84 -20.44
CA VAL A 94 10.40 -10.46 -20.22
C VAL A 94 9.76 -9.93 -18.94
N TYR A 95 8.52 -9.45 -19.05
CA TYR A 95 7.65 -9.17 -17.91
C TYR A 95 6.73 -10.37 -17.64
N ILE A 96 6.95 -11.02 -16.49
CA ILE A 96 6.18 -12.16 -16.04
C ILE A 96 5.06 -11.67 -15.14
N VAL A 97 3.83 -11.78 -15.62
CA VAL A 97 2.63 -11.23 -14.97
C VAL A 97 2.04 -12.23 -14.00
N HIS A 98 1.91 -11.79 -12.76
CA HIS A 98 1.23 -12.50 -11.68
C HIS A 98 0.05 -11.67 -11.17
N PHE A 99 -0.90 -12.31 -10.49
CA PHE A 99 -2.04 -11.62 -9.88
C PHE A 99 -2.03 -11.73 -8.35
N THR A 100 -0.94 -12.26 -7.77
CA THR A 100 -0.68 -12.21 -6.34
C THR A 100 0.78 -11.84 -6.07
N GLN A 101 1.02 -11.08 -5.00
CA GLN A 101 2.36 -10.70 -4.56
C GLN A 101 3.21 -11.93 -4.22
N ARG A 102 2.56 -12.95 -3.64
CA ARG A 102 3.19 -14.21 -3.26
C ARG A 102 3.74 -14.95 -4.47
N SER A 103 2.91 -15.18 -5.51
CA SER A 103 3.35 -15.90 -6.70
C SER A 103 4.45 -15.14 -7.46
N ALA A 104 4.38 -13.80 -7.52
CA ALA A 104 5.46 -13.00 -8.11
C ALA A 104 6.79 -13.20 -7.37
N SER A 105 6.78 -13.18 -6.04
CA SER A 105 7.98 -13.38 -5.21
C SER A 105 8.53 -14.80 -5.32
N GLU A 106 7.67 -15.81 -5.26
CA GLU A 106 8.07 -17.23 -5.36
C GLU A 106 8.67 -17.53 -6.74
N THR A 107 8.09 -17.00 -7.81
CA THR A 107 8.64 -17.12 -9.16
C THR A 107 9.99 -16.42 -9.28
N ALA A 108 10.11 -15.18 -8.79
CA ALA A 108 11.39 -14.46 -8.82
C ALA A 108 12.51 -15.23 -8.11
N GLN A 109 12.21 -15.85 -6.96
CA GLN A 109 13.16 -16.69 -6.23
C GLN A 109 13.53 -17.97 -6.99
N SER A 110 12.56 -18.67 -7.58
CA SER A 110 12.83 -19.89 -8.36
C SER A 110 13.72 -19.62 -9.57
N LEU A 111 13.57 -18.46 -10.20
CA LEU A 111 14.36 -18.03 -11.35
C LEU A 111 15.82 -17.65 -11.03
N LEU A 112 16.21 -17.57 -9.75
CA LEU A 112 17.62 -17.38 -9.37
C LEU A 112 18.53 -18.53 -9.83
N SER A 113 17.98 -19.70 -10.12
CA SER A 113 18.71 -20.84 -10.70
C SER A 113 19.03 -20.66 -12.19
N MET A 114 18.30 -19.76 -12.88
CA MET A 114 18.48 -19.49 -14.30
C MET A 114 19.57 -18.43 -14.52
N THR A 115 20.45 -18.64 -15.50
CA THR A 115 21.46 -17.65 -15.86
C THR A 115 20.92 -16.74 -16.97
N VAL A 116 20.42 -15.56 -16.60
CA VAL A 116 19.81 -14.61 -17.54
C VAL A 116 20.72 -13.44 -17.92
N CYS A 117 21.78 -13.19 -17.13
CA CYS A 117 22.77 -12.14 -17.35
C CYS A 117 24.17 -12.74 -17.46
N ASP A 118 24.99 -12.16 -18.33
CA ASP A 118 26.42 -12.45 -18.40
C ASP A 118 27.23 -11.78 -17.28
N LYS A 119 28.55 -11.99 -17.24
CA LYS A 119 29.42 -11.43 -16.20
C LYS A 119 29.53 -9.92 -16.27
N ALA A 120 29.54 -9.33 -17.48
CA ALA A 120 29.66 -7.89 -17.67
C ALA A 120 28.37 -7.18 -17.22
N GLU A 121 27.22 -7.73 -17.60
CA GLU A 121 25.89 -7.24 -17.16
C GLU A 121 25.73 -7.28 -15.65
N LYS A 122 26.14 -8.40 -15.01
CA LYS A 122 26.13 -8.50 -13.54
C LYS A 122 27.05 -7.49 -12.86
N THR A 123 28.18 -7.17 -13.47
CA THR A 123 29.12 -6.14 -12.96
C THR A 123 28.47 -4.76 -13.05
N ALA A 124 27.91 -4.41 -14.21
CA ALA A 124 27.21 -3.13 -14.40
C ALA A 124 26.03 -2.94 -13.41
N ILE A 125 25.26 -4.01 -13.15
CA ILE A 125 24.21 -3.97 -12.14
C ILE A 125 24.78 -3.74 -10.73
N ARG A 126 25.88 -4.42 -10.37
CA ARG A 126 26.52 -4.22 -9.06
C ARG A 126 27.01 -2.79 -8.86
N GLU A 127 27.62 -2.20 -9.88
CA GLU A 127 28.03 -0.80 -9.88
C GLU A 127 26.82 0.14 -9.70
N ALA A 128 25.72 -0.10 -10.40
CA ALA A 128 24.48 0.68 -10.26
C ALA A 128 23.82 0.55 -8.90
N LEU A 129 24.11 -0.53 -8.14
CA LEU A 129 23.59 -0.78 -6.81
C LEU A 129 24.54 -0.37 -5.67
N GLN A 130 25.73 0.18 -5.98
CA GLN A 130 26.79 0.41 -4.99
C GLN A 130 26.37 1.42 -3.91
N ASP A 131 25.66 2.47 -4.32
CA ASP A 131 25.22 3.54 -3.42
C ASP A 131 23.82 3.30 -2.84
N VAL A 132 23.18 2.15 -3.17
CA VAL A 132 21.82 1.86 -2.71
C VAL A 132 21.84 1.13 -1.37
N GLN A 133 21.17 1.72 -0.38
CA GLN A 133 21.01 1.10 0.92
C GLN A 133 19.82 0.13 0.95
N PHE A 134 20.10 -1.14 1.21
CA PHE A 134 19.10 -2.21 1.37
C PHE A 134 18.89 -2.49 2.87
N SER A 135 18.36 -1.49 3.58
CA SER A 135 18.24 -1.49 5.05
C SER A 135 17.07 -2.33 5.59
N SER A 136 16.06 -2.64 4.76
CA SER A 136 14.92 -3.43 5.22
C SER A 136 15.23 -4.94 5.25
N PRO A 137 14.53 -5.75 6.06
CA PRO A 137 14.68 -7.21 6.08
C PRO A 137 14.57 -7.87 4.72
N PHE A 138 13.65 -7.40 3.86
CA PHE A 138 13.50 -7.91 2.50
C PHE A 138 14.52 -7.32 1.50
N GLY A 139 15.17 -6.24 1.86
CA GLY A 139 16.13 -5.54 1.00
C GLY A 139 17.30 -6.44 0.55
N LYS A 140 17.80 -7.32 1.42
CA LYS A 140 18.88 -8.27 1.06
C LYS A 140 18.44 -9.24 -0.05
N GLU A 141 17.19 -9.68 -0.03
CA GLU A 141 16.61 -10.56 -1.05
C GLU A 141 16.44 -9.81 -2.37
N ILE A 142 15.91 -8.58 -2.33
CA ILE A 142 15.82 -7.71 -3.51
C ILE A 142 17.19 -7.46 -4.13
N LYS A 143 18.22 -7.16 -3.33
CA LYS A 143 19.60 -6.98 -3.81
C LYS A 143 20.11 -8.22 -4.55
N LYS A 144 19.82 -9.42 -4.01
CA LYS A 144 20.23 -10.70 -4.63
C LYS A 144 19.52 -10.92 -5.98
N LEU A 145 18.21 -10.65 -6.07
CA LEU A 145 17.43 -10.76 -7.30
C LEU A 145 17.97 -9.78 -8.35
N LEU A 146 18.10 -8.50 -8.02
CA LEU A 146 18.60 -7.47 -8.91
C LEU A 146 20.00 -7.79 -9.41
N GLY A 147 20.93 -8.25 -8.55
CA GLY A 147 22.27 -8.65 -8.93
C GLY A 147 22.34 -9.80 -9.94
N ASN A 148 21.23 -10.52 -10.15
CA ASN A 148 21.08 -11.54 -11.19
C ASN A 148 20.23 -11.07 -12.38
N GLY A 149 19.89 -9.78 -12.48
CA GLY A 149 19.09 -9.24 -13.58
C GLY A 149 17.60 -9.54 -13.48
N ILE A 150 17.10 -9.89 -12.28
CA ILE A 150 15.71 -10.21 -12.00
C ILE A 150 15.11 -9.10 -11.16
N GLY A 151 14.08 -8.44 -11.67
CA GLY A 151 13.25 -7.47 -10.95
C GLY A 151 12.06 -8.14 -10.30
N LEU A 152 11.65 -7.63 -9.14
CA LEU A 152 10.41 -8.01 -8.47
C LEU A 152 9.60 -6.75 -8.20
N HIS A 153 8.36 -6.66 -8.72
CA HIS A 153 7.56 -5.44 -8.63
C HIS A 153 6.10 -5.72 -8.21
N HIS A 154 5.72 -5.32 -7.02
CA HIS A 154 4.35 -5.38 -6.51
C HIS A 154 4.12 -4.39 -5.37
N ALA A 155 2.85 -4.11 -5.04
CA ALA A 155 2.46 -3.14 -4.02
C ALA A 155 2.91 -3.48 -2.58
N GLY A 156 3.33 -4.73 -2.33
CA GLY A 156 3.88 -5.16 -1.03
C GLY A 156 5.34 -4.75 -0.80
N LEU A 157 6.04 -4.25 -1.82
CA LEU A 157 7.40 -3.72 -1.70
C LEU A 157 7.38 -2.28 -1.18
N LEU A 158 8.47 -1.88 -0.52
CA LEU A 158 8.71 -0.47 -0.21
C LEU A 158 8.79 0.36 -1.50
N PRO A 159 8.23 1.58 -1.52
CA PRO A 159 8.26 2.47 -2.69
C PRO A 159 9.67 2.67 -3.26
N LYS A 160 10.67 2.89 -2.40
CA LYS A 160 12.08 3.06 -2.84
C LYS A 160 12.60 1.89 -3.68
N TYR A 161 12.21 0.64 -3.38
CA TYR A 161 12.64 -0.52 -4.17
C TYR A 161 11.87 -0.62 -5.49
N ARG A 162 10.58 -0.25 -5.51
CA ARG A 162 9.81 -0.19 -6.77
C ARG A 162 10.43 0.80 -7.74
N VAL A 163 10.70 2.02 -7.29
CA VAL A 163 11.37 3.07 -8.09
C VAL A 163 12.75 2.63 -8.56
N LEU A 164 13.53 1.95 -7.70
CA LEU A 164 14.84 1.41 -8.09
C LEU A 164 14.71 0.37 -9.22
N ILE A 165 13.77 -0.57 -9.10
CA ILE A 165 13.53 -1.60 -10.12
C ILE A 165 13.11 -0.97 -11.43
N GLU A 166 12.22 0.02 -11.39
CA GLU A 166 11.79 0.79 -12.56
C GLU A 166 12.97 1.51 -13.25
N LYS A 167 13.82 2.20 -12.48
CA LYS A 167 15.03 2.85 -12.99
C LYS A 167 16.01 1.86 -13.64
N LEU A 168 16.24 0.70 -13.03
CA LEU A 168 17.11 -0.33 -13.60
C LEU A 168 16.52 -0.97 -14.86
N ALA A 169 15.19 -1.19 -14.86
CA ALA A 169 14.49 -1.68 -16.04
C ALA A 169 14.56 -0.67 -17.20
N GLN A 170 14.34 0.62 -16.93
CA GLN A 170 14.50 1.69 -17.94
C GLN A 170 15.90 1.74 -18.54
N LYS A 171 16.93 1.47 -17.75
CA LYS A 171 18.32 1.35 -18.21
C LYS A 171 18.62 0.05 -18.96
N GLY A 172 17.63 -0.87 -19.10
CA GLY A 172 17.82 -2.17 -19.77
C GLY A 172 18.65 -3.18 -18.99
N MET A 173 18.89 -2.94 -17.69
CA MET A 173 19.73 -3.80 -16.85
C MET A 173 19.00 -5.04 -16.35
N LEU A 174 17.65 -5.05 -16.34
CA LEU A 174 16.85 -6.18 -15.94
C LEU A 174 16.39 -7.01 -17.14
N LYS A 175 16.58 -8.31 -17.07
CA LYS A 175 16.20 -9.27 -18.12
C LYS A 175 14.85 -9.91 -17.86
N LEU A 176 14.53 -10.16 -16.59
CA LEU A 176 13.24 -10.68 -16.13
C LEU A 176 12.66 -9.73 -15.11
N ILE A 177 11.38 -9.48 -15.18
CA ILE A 177 10.63 -8.71 -14.18
C ILE A 177 9.41 -9.53 -13.77
N CYS A 178 9.41 -10.05 -12.56
CA CYS A 178 8.23 -10.69 -11.96
C CYS A 178 7.40 -9.63 -11.26
N GLY A 179 6.15 -9.47 -11.65
CA GLY A 179 5.32 -8.43 -11.02
C GLY A 179 3.83 -8.70 -11.12
N THR A 180 3.07 -7.90 -10.38
CA THR A 180 1.61 -7.89 -10.50
C THR A 180 1.18 -6.95 -11.63
N ASP A 181 -0.08 -7.02 -12.02
CA ASP A 181 -0.70 -6.21 -13.09
C ASP A 181 -0.51 -4.68 -12.91
N THR A 182 -0.05 -4.26 -11.75
CA THR A 182 0.23 -2.84 -11.42
C THR A 182 1.58 -2.32 -11.94
N LEU A 183 2.47 -3.16 -12.48
CA LEU A 183 3.75 -2.69 -13.03
C LEU A 183 3.51 -1.75 -14.21
N GLY A 184 4.14 -0.59 -14.13
CA GLY A 184 4.18 0.35 -15.26
C GLY A 184 2.92 1.17 -15.45
N VAL A 185 2.01 1.23 -14.49
CA VAL A 185 0.99 2.29 -14.47
C VAL A 185 1.73 3.61 -14.25
N GLY A 186 1.76 4.45 -15.28
CA GLY A 186 2.51 5.73 -15.26
C GLY A 186 4.04 5.61 -15.45
N VAL A 187 4.59 4.40 -15.65
CA VAL A 187 6.05 4.20 -15.82
C VAL A 187 6.35 3.53 -17.16
N ASN A 188 7.24 4.15 -17.93
CA ASN A 188 7.72 3.57 -19.19
C ASN A 188 8.85 2.57 -18.94
N VAL A 189 8.49 1.30 -18.75
CA VAL A 189 9.45 0.18 -18.61
C VAL A 189 9.60 -0.50 -19.96
N PRO A 190 10.81 -0.60 -20.51
CA PRO A 190 11.04 -1.20 -21.82
C PRO A 190 10.92 -2.73 -21.76
N ILE A 191 9.75 -3.26 -22.12
CA ILE A 191 9.41 -4.69 -22.12
C ILE A 191 9.29 -5.15 -23.56
N ARG A 192 10.01 -6.21 -23.95
CA ARG A 192 9.87 -6.84 -25.27
C ARG A 192 8.80 -7.92 -25.27
N THR A 193 8.76 -8.73 -24.22
CA THR A 193 7.83 -9.85 -24.06
C THR A 193 7.02 -9.72 -22.78
N VAL A 194 5.71 -9.88 -22.89
CA VAL A 194 4.78 -10.05 -21.74
C VAL A 194 4.40 -11.53 -21.65
N LEU A 195 4.56 -12.13 -20.48
CA LEU A 195 4.23 -13.51 -20.22
C LEU A 195 3.18 -13.59 -19.11
N PHE A 196 2.00 -14.06 -19.44
CA PHE A 196 0.92 -14.35 -18.49
C PHE A 196 1.10 -15.73 -17.89
N THR A 197 1.26 -15.79 -16.56
CA THR A 197 1.30 -17.06 -15.83
C THR A 197 -0.11 -17.65 -15.65
N GLN A 198 -1.14 -16.82 -15.71
CA GLN A 198 -2.54 -17.21 -15.64
C GLN A 198 -3.42 -16.13 -16.30
N LEU A 199 -4.65 -16.53 -16.71
CA LEU A 199 -5.64 -15.65 -17.32
C LEU A 199 -6.86 -15.40 -16.42
N CYS A 200 -6.73 -15.63 -15.11
CA CYS A 200 -7.75 -15.32 -14.12
C CYS A 200 -7.18 -14.50 -12.96
N LYS A 201 -8.02 -13.63 -12.37
CA LYS A 201 -7.64 -12.82 -11.20
C LYS A 201 -8.79 -12.72 -10.19
N TYR A 202 -8.46 -12.40 -8.95
CA TYR A 202 -9.44 -12.06 -7.93
C TYR A 202 -9.94 -10.63 -8.13
N GLY A 203 -11.22 -10.45 -8.30
CA GLY A 203 -11.88 -9.16 -8.58
C GLY A 203 -12.48 -8.49 -7.34
N GLY A 204 -11.98 -8.77 -6.13
CA GLY A 204 -12.50 -8.21 -4.87
C GLY A 204 -13.59 -9.06 -4.21
N SER A 205 -14.46 -9.71 -4.99
CA SER A 205 -15.53 -10.61 -4.47
C SER A 205 -15.34 -12.07 -4.89
N LYS A 206 -14.94 -12.30 -6.13
CA LYS A 206 -14.72 -13.63 -6.70
C LYS A 206 -13.56 -13.63 -7.69
N THR A 207 -13.00 -14.82 -7.91
CA THR A 207 -12.03 -15.05 -9.00
C THR A 207 -12.79 -15.17 -10.33
N GLY A 208 -12.29 -14.50 -11.36
CA GLY A 208 -12.86 -14.52 -12.71
C GLY A 208 -11.77 -14.49 -13.78
N ILE A 209 -12.13 -14.80 -15.01
CA ILE A 209 -11.25 -14.59 -16.18
C ILE A 209 -10.98 -13.08 -16.29
N LEU A 210 -9.79 -12.70 -16.77
CA LEU A 210 -9.42 -11.31 -17.04
C LEU A 210 -10.48 -10.64 -17.94
N THR A 211 -10.71 -9.36 -17.72
CA THR A 211 -11.47 -8.55 -18.67
C THR A 211 -10.63 -8.34 -19.94
N ALA A 212 -11.27 -8.07 -21.06
CA ALA A 212 -10.55 -7.73 -22.30
C ALA A 212 -9.69 -6.48 -22.09
N ARG A 213 -10.19 -5.51 -21.33
CA ARG A 213 -9.44 -4.30 -20.96
C ARG A 213 -8.15 -4.64 -20.19
N ASP A 214 -8.24 -5.44 -19.12
CA ASP A 214 -7.05 -5.85 -18.36
C ASP A 214 -6.03 -6.55 -19.24
N PHE A 215 -6.51 -7.49 -20.07
CA PHE A 215 -5.64 -8.24 -20.98
C PHE A 215 -4.93 -7.31 -21.98
N HIS A 216 -5.66 -6.39 -22.63
CA HIS A 216 -5.09 -5.45 -23.59
C HIS A 216 -4.13 -4.44 -22.94
N GLN A 217 -4.43 -3.96 -21.74
CA GLN A 217 -3.55 -3.06 -21.01
C GLN A 217 -2.20 -3.71 -20.66
N ILE A 218 -2.26 -4.96 -20.19
CA ILE A 218 -1.06 -5.71 -19.82
C ILE A 218 -0.29 -6.10 -21.10
N SER A 219 -0.96 -6.67 -22.09
CA SER A 219 -0.37 -7.06 -23.39
C SER A 219 0.23 -5.85 -24.12
N GLY A 220 -0.43 -4.69 -24.01
CA GLY A 220 0.00 -3.44 -24.61
C GLY A 220 1.38 -2.95 -24.17
N ARG A 221 1.93 -3.48 -23.12
CA ARG A 221 3.29 -3.17 -22.64
C ARG A 221 4.38 -3.89 -23.42
N ALA A 222 4.03 -4.92 -24.20
CA ALA A 222 5.00 -5.61 -25.04
C ALA A 222 5.38 -4.80 -26.27
N GLY A 223 6.66 -4.85 -26.65
CA GLY A 223 7.21 -4.14 -27.81
C GLY A 223 7.60 -2.69 -27.51
N ARG A 224 8.88 -2.39 -27.67
CA ARG A 224 9.47 -1.08 -27.38
C ARG A 224 9.54 -0.24 -28.64
N LYS A 225 8.77 0.84 -28.70
CA LYS A 225 8.85 1.79 -29.83
C LYS A 225 10.29 2.31 -30.01
N GLY A 226 10.81 2.17 -31.22
CA GLY A 226 12.18 2.60 -31.57
C GLY A 226 13.29 1.58 -31.24
N PHE A 227 12.96 0.43 -30.64
CA PHE A 227 13.91 -0.62 -30.30
C PHE A 227 13.52 -2.01 -30.85
N ASP A 228 12.23 -2.31 -30.88
CA ASP A 228 11.70 -3.61 -31.30
C ASP A 228 10.82 -3.45 -32.53
N ASP A 229 10.95 -4.39 -33.46
CA ASP A 229 10.08 -4.49 -34.64
C ASP A 229 8.79 -5.23 -34.29
N VAL A 230 8.83 -6.12 -33.30
CA VAL A 230 7.72 -6.95 -32.81
C VAL A 230 7.78 -7.10 -31.31
N GLY A 231 6.62 -6.98 -30.66
CA GLY A 231 6.41 -7.34 -29.25
C GLY A 231 5.78 -8.73 -29.15
N TYR A 232 6.07 -9.45 -28.07
CA TYR A 232 5.57 -10.83 -27.88
C TYR A 232 4.66 -10.89 -26.65
N VAL A 233 3.53 -11.60 -26.81
CA VAL A 233 2.59 -11.87 -25.73
C VAL A 233 2.40 -13.38 -25.61
N VAL A 234 2.86 -13.93 -24.51
CA VAL A 234 2.83 -15.36 -24.25
C VAL A 234 1.86 -15.62 -23.09
N ALA A 235 1.00 -16.63 -23.22
CA ALA A 235 0.19 -17.11 -22.09
C ALA A 235 0.49 -18.58 -21.83
N LEU A 236 0.69 -18.91 -20.54
CA LEU A 236 0.86 -20.29 -20.13
C LEU A 236 -0.48 -20.99 -19.92
N ALA A 237 -0.53 -22.26 -20.25
CA ALA A 237 -1.61 -23.14 -19.83
C ALA A 237 -1.66 -23.23 -18.29
N PRO A 238 -2.80 -23.62 -17.69
CA PRO A 238 -2.87 -23.90 -16.26
C PRO A 238 -1.82 -24.92 -15.81
N GLU A 239 -1.19 -24.70 -14.66
CA GLU A 239 -0.10 -25.53 -14.16
C GLU A 239 -0.44 -27.03 -14.12
N HIS A 240 -1.67 -27.37 -13.67
CA HIS A 240 -2.12 -28.77 -13.64
C HIS A 240 -2.25 -29.39 -15.04
N VAL A 241 -2.50 -28.59 -16.09
CA VAL A 241 -2.53 -29.05 -17.50
C VAL A 241 -1.11 -29.37 -17.96
N ILE A 242 -0.17 -28.43 -17.72
CA ILE A 242 1.26 -28.61 -18.05
C ILE A 242 1.83 -29.84 -17.36
N GLU A 243 1.55 -30.00 -16.07
CA GLU A 243 2.03 -31.15 -15.30
C GLU A 243 1.42 -32.48 -15.76
N ASN A 244 0.11 -32.50 -16.06
CA ASN A 244 -0.54 -33.67 -16.59
C ASN A 244 0.02 -34.07 -17.95
N LYS A 245 0.31 -33.11 -18.83
CA LYS A 245 0.98 -33.37 -20.12
C LYS A 245 2.36 -33.98 -19.93
N LYS A 246 3.17 -33.46 -18.99
CA LYS A 246 4.47 -34.03 -18.63
C LYS A 246 4.35 -35.45 -18.05
N LEU A 247 3.34 -35.72 -17.23
CA LEU A 247 3.07 -37.05 -16.67
C LEU A 247 2.64 -38.04 -17.76
N GLU A 248 1.80 -37.61 -18.71
CA GLU A 248 1.37 -38.43 -19.86
C GLU A 248 2.55 -38.78 -20.78
N ALA A 249 3.41 -37.78 -21.08
CA ALA A 249 4.62 -38.03 -21.88
C ALA A 249 5.56 -39.04 -21.20
N LYS A 250 5.77 -38.89 -19.87
CA LYS A 250 6.58 -39.88 -19.10
C LYS A 250 5.93 -41.26 -19.05
N ALA A 251 4.62 -41.34 -18.96
CA ALA A 251 3.87 -42.60 -18.96
C ALA A 251 3.82 -43.27 -20.35
N ALA A 252 3.87 -42.50 -21.44
CA ALA A 252 4.00 -43.03 -22.79
C ALA A 252 5.35 -43.70 -23.03
N ALA A 253 6.41 -43.21 -22.39
CA ALA A 253 7.75 -43.78 -22.46
C ALA A 253 7.92 -45.04 -21.59
N ASP A 254 7.03 -45.30 -20.60
CA ASP A 254 7.11 -46.48 -19.73
C ASP A 254 5.73 -47.12 -19.52
N PRO A 255 5.40 -48.24 -20.21
CA PRO A 255 4.09 -48.88 -20.13
C PRO A 255 3.66 -49.34 -18.73
N LYS A 256 4.60 -49.58 -17.82
CA LYS A 256 4.30 -49.94 -16.41
C LYS A 256 3.77 -48.80 -15.60
N LYS A 257 4.13 -47.57 -15.95
CA LYS A 257 3.67 -46.36 -15.30
C LYS A 257 2.28 -45.88 -15.77
N LYS A 258 1.86 -46.33 -16.95
CA LYS A 258 0.56 -45.98 -17.54
C LYS A 258 -0.65 -46.42 -16.69
N LYS A 259 -0.55 -47.54 -15.95
CA LYS A 259 -1.60 -48.08 -15.07
C LYS A 259 -1.74 -47.36 -13.72
N LYS A 260 -0.84 -46.46 -13.33
CA LYS A 260 -0.84 -45.72 -12.06
C LYS A 260 -0.86 -44.21 -12.21
N LEU A 261 -1.24 -43.71 -13.39
CA LEU A 261 -1.24 -42.28 -13.66
C LEU A 261 -2.38 -41.58 -12.90
N VAL A 262 -2.07 -40.81 -11.86
CA VAL A 262 -3.03 -39.96 -11.17
C VAL A 262 -2.82 -38.54 -11.71
N LYS A 263 -3.82 -38.03 -12.42
CA LYS A 263 -3.81 -36.65 -12.93
C LYS A 263 -3.99 -35.65 -11.80
N ARG A 264 -3.26 -34.55 -11.87
CA ARG A 264 -3.45 -33.41 -10.96
C ARG A 264 -4.77 -32.71 -11.25
N LYS A 265 -5.51 -32.39 -10.20
CA LYS A 265 -6.76 -31.62 -10.27
C LYS A 265 -6.44 -30.13 -10.26
N PRO A 266 -7.33 -29.28 -10.84
CA PRO A 266 -7.20 -27.83 -10.69
C PRO A 266 -7.30 -27.41 -9.21
N PRO A 267 -6.74 -26.25 -8.84
CA PRO A 267 -6.89 -25.68 -7.49
C PRO A 267 -8.37 -25.49 -7.14
N GLU A 268 -8.77 -25.84 -5.90
CA GLU A 268 -10.17 -25.73 -5.47
C GLU A 268 -10.61 -24.28 -5.21
N ARG A 269 -9.67 -23.39 -4.91
CA ARG A 269 -9.92 -21.98 -4.59
C ARG A 269 -9.01 -21.05 -5.38
N GLY A 270 -9.51 -19.88 -5.70
CA GLY A 270 -8.72 -18.84 -6.37
C GLY A 270 -8.40 -19.13 -7.82
N PHE A 271 -9.11 -20.07 -8.46
CA PHE A 271 -8.88 -20.52 -9.82
C PHE A 271 -10.17 -20.55 -10.64
N VAL A 272 -10.07 -20.13 -11.90
CA VAL A 272 -11.06 -20.33 -12.94
C VAL A 272 -10.32 -20.90 -14.14
N HIS A 273 -10.84 -21.97 -14.72
CA HIS A 273 -10.20 -22.66 -15.84
C HIS A 273 -10.09 -21.74 -17.07
N TRP A 274 -8.94 -21.78 -17.72
CA TRP A 274 -8.70 -21.15 -19.04
C TRP A 274 -7.97 -22.13 -19.96
N ASP A 275 -8.11 -21.87 -21.22
CA ASP A 275 -7.53 -22.64 -22.32
C ASP A 275 -7.11 -21.69 -23.46
N GLU A 276 -6.61 -22.25 -24.55
CA GLU A 276 -6.22 -21.50 -25.74
C GLU A 276 -7.43 -20.73 -26.35
N GLN A 277 -8.64 -21.28 -26.29
CA GLN A 277 -9.83 -20.58 -26.77
C GLN A 277 -10.16 -19.34 -25.93
N THR A 278 -9.97 -19.44 -24.62
CA THR A 278 -10.11 -18.30 -23.72
C THR A 278 -9.08 -17.22 -24.07
N TYR A 279 -7.87 -17.61 -24.38
CA TYR A 279 -6.80 -16.70 -24.81
C TYR A 279 -7.11 -16.01 -26.13
N LEU A 280 -7.52 -16.74 -27.15
CA LEU A 280 -7.95 -16.21 -28.46
C LEU A 280 -9.14 -15.25 -28.33
N ARG A 281 -10.09 -15.58 -27.47
CA ARG A 281 -11.22 -14.70 -27.18
C ARG A 281 -10.77 -13.37 -26.57
N LEU A 282 -9.84 -13.40 -25.59
CA LEU A 282 -9.31 -12.18 -24.97
C LEU A 282 -8.56 -11.29 -25.96
N GLN A 283 -7.86 -11.89 -26.94
CA GLN A 283 -7.15 -11.15 -28.00
C GLN A 283 -8.13 -10.34 -28.89
N SER A 284 -9.27 -10.93 -29.23
CA SER A 284 -10.21 -10.36 -30.19
C SER A 284 -11.33 -9.55 -29.54
N ALA A 285 -11.59 -9.72 -28.26
CA ALA A 285 -12.68 -9.03 -27.57
C ALA A 285 -12.40 -7.53 -27.45
N PRO A 286 -13.39 -6.66 -27.73
CA PRO A 286 -13.27 -5.24 -27.45
C PRO A 286 -13.23 -4.99 -25.95
N ALA A 287 -12.57 -3.90 -25.53
CA ALA A 287 -12.59 -3.48 -24.13
C ALA A 287 -14.04 -3.17 -23.68
N GLU A 288 -14.36 -3.53 -22.45
CA GLU A 288 -15.69 -3.32 -21.87
C GLU A 288 -16.00 -1.81 -21.79
N PRO A 289 -17.29 -1.41 -21.91
CA PRO A 289 -17.71 -0.02 -21.74
C PRO A 289 -17.29 0.54 -20.35
N LEU A 290 -16.93 1.82 -20.32
CA LEU A 290 -16.65 2.50 -19.06
C LEU A 290 -17.95 2.81 -18.30
N VAL A 291 -17.97 2.53 -17.01
CA VAL A 291 -19.11 2.76 -16.10
C VAL A 291 -18.73 3.78 -15.06
N SER A 292 -19.64 4.72 -14.76
CA SER A 292 -19.41 5.74 -13.74
C SER A 292 -19.28 5.13 -12.34
N SER A 293 -18.22 5.48 -11.63
CA SER A 293 -17.97 5.18 -10.22
C SER A 293 -18.20 6.40 -9.30
N PHE A 294 -19.01 7.37 -9.76
CA PHE A 294 -19.27 8.58 -9.01
C PHE A 294 -19.93 8.29 -7.66
N SER A 295 -19.37 8.83 -6.60
CA SER A 295 -19.88 8.73 -5.24
C SER A 295 -19.71 10.05 -4.48
N VAL A 296 -20.54 10.27 -3.45
CA VAL A 296 -20.49 11.47 -2.62
C VAL A 296 -19.82 11.13 -1.29
N SER A 297 -18.82 11.94 -0.90
CA SER A 297 -18.11 11.85 0.37
C SER A 297 -18.13 13.19 1.12
N HIS A 298 -17.77 13.18 2.41
CA HIS A 298 -17.61 14.41 3.20
C HIS A 298 -16.58 15.37 2.58
N GLY A 299 -15.43 14.85 2.15
CA GLY A 299 -14.39 15.66 1.51
C GLY A 299 -14.89 16.33 0.24
N MET A 300 -15.63 15.61 -0.63
CA MET A 300 -16.26 16.21 -1.80
C MET A 300 -17.24 17.32 -1.41
N LEU A 301 -18.11 17.07 -0.43
CA LEU A 301 -19.06 18.07 0.05
C LEU A 301 -18.35 19.33 0.52
N LEU A 302 -17.36 19.22 1.41
CA LEU A 302 -16.61 20.37 1.91
C LEU A 302 -15.94 21.14 0.77
N ASN A 303 -15.29 20.45 -0.17
CA ASN A 303 -14.69 21.08 -1.33
C ASN A 303 -15.69 21.84 -2.20
N VAL A 304 -16.90 21.30 -2.40
CA VAL A 304 -17.93 21.94 -3.22
C VAL A 304 -18.60 23.08 -2.45
N LEU A 305 -18.87 22.90 -1.16
CA LEU A 305 -19.50 23.92 -0.31
C LEU A 305 -18.58 25.11 -0.03
N GLY A 306 -17.26 24.91 0.02
CA GLY A 306 -16.25 25.96 0.22
C GLY A 306 -15.97 26.84 -1.01
N ARG A 307 -16.50 26.50 -2.18
CA ARG A 307 -16.32 27.30 -3.39
C ARG A 307 -17.13 28.60 -3.33
N LYS A 308 -16.67 29.63 -4.03
CA LYS A 308 -17.43 30.87 -4.19
C LYS A 308 -18.79 30.59 -4.83
N GLY A 309 -19.87 31.14 -4.27
CA GLY A 309 -21.25 31.01 -4.75
C GLY A 309 -22.10 30.02 -3.92
N ASP A 310 -23.20 29.53 -4.51
CA ASP A 310 -24.13 28.61 -3.85
C ASP A 310 -23.64 27.17 -3.94
N GLY A 311 -22.88 26.74 -2.92
CA GLY A 311 -22.31 25.38 -2.84
C GLY A 311 -23.38 24.27 -2.81
N CYS A 312 -24.54 24.52 -2.20
CA CYS A 312 -25.65 23.55 -2.20
C CYS A 312 -26.20 23.32 -3.62
N ARG A 313 -26.34 24.39 -4.39
CA ARG A 313 -26.78 24.33 -5.78
C ARG A 313 -25.72 23.61 -6.64
N ALA A 314 -24.44 23.94 -6.41
CA ALA A 314 -23.33 23.31 -7.11
C ALA A 314 -23.30 21.80 -6.86
N MET A 315 -23.46 21.34 -5.62
CA MET A 315 -23.52 19.91 -5.27
C MET A 315 -24.73 19.22 -5.88
N ARG A 316 -25.90 19.84 -5.86
CA ARG A 316 -27.10 19.30 -6.52
C ARG A 316 -26.89 19.14 -8.01
N ASN A 317 -26.31 20.15 -8.67
CA ASN A 317 -26.02 20.09 -10.09
C ASN A 317 -25.01 18.95 -10.39
N LEU A 318 -23.95 18.82 -9.61
CA LEU A 318 -22.95 17.76 -9.77
C LEU A 318 -23.57 16.36 -9.72
N ILE A 319 -24.49 16.12 -8.75
CA ILE A 319 -25.21 14.83 -8.68
C ILE A 319 -26.18 14.66 -9.85
N ASN A 320 -26.85 15.71 -10.28
CA ASN A 320 -27.81 15.63 -11.39
C ASN A 320 -27.12 15.32 -12.71
N GLU A 321 -25.97 15.93 -12.94
CA GLU A 321 -25.18 15.80 -14.16
C GLU A 321 -24.25 14.56 -14.17
N CYS A 322 -24.02 13.91 -13.01
CA CYS A 322 -23.14 12.73 -12.99
C CYS A 322 -23.67 11.63 -13.91
N HIS A 323 -22.77 10.83 -14.44
CA HIS A 323 -23.07 9.82 -15.46
C HIS A 323 -23.64 8.51 -14.89
N SER A 324 -24.25 8.58 -13.73
CA SER A 324 -24.94 7.45 -13.08
C SER A 324 -26.42 7.41 -13.49
N ASN A 325 -27.06 6.27 -13.29
CA ASN A 325 -28.50 6.14 -13.55
C ASN A 325 -29.34 6.90 -12.49
N ASP A 326 -30.62 7.14 -12.79
CA ASP A 326 -31.50 7.96 -11.94
C ASP A 326 -31.71 7.39 -10.53
N GLY A 327 -31.73 6.05 -10.38
CA GLY A 327 -31.81 5.40 -9.07
C GLY A 327 -30.58 5.68 -8.21
N ALA A 328 -29.39 5.59 -8.81
CA ALA A 328 -28.14 5.93 -8.14
C ALA A 328 -28.08 7.43 -7.80
N LYS A 329 -28.51 8.32 -8.69
CA LYS A 329 -28.60 9.76 -8.44
C LYS A 329 -29.53 10.08 -7.26
N GLN A 330 -30.66 9.40 -7.14
CA GLN A 330 -31.57 9.58 -6.02
C GLN A 330 -30.92 9.12 -4.69
N THR A 331 -30.24 8.01 -4.69
CA THR A 331 -29.48 7.51 -3.52
C THR A 331 -28.39 8.51 -3.11
N MET A 332 -27.65 9.03 -4.08
CA MET A 332 -26.60 10.03 -3.83
C MET A 332 -27.14 11.35 -3.27
N ARG A 333 -28.31 11.82 -3.75
CA ARG A 333 -28.97 13.02 -3.18
C ARG A 333 -29.33 12.82 -1.72
N ARG A 334 -29.88 11.64 -1.35
CA ARG A 334 -30.17 11.30 0.04
C ARG A 334 -28.89 11.25 0.89
N LYS A 335 -27.87 10.59 0.40
CA LYS A 335 -26.56 10.50 1.05
C LYS A 335 -25.94 11.89 1.23
N ALA A 336 -25.91 12.71 0.18
CA ALA A 336 -25.39 14.08 0.25
C ALA A 336 -26.09 14.93 1.31
N PHE A 337 -27.43 14.84 1.41
CA PHE A 337 -28.20 15.55 2.44
C PHE A 337 -27.89 15.05 3.85
N GLN A 338 -27.74 13.75 4.04
CA GLN A 338 -27.37 13.17 5.35
C GLN A 338 -25.97 13.59 5.78
N LEU A 339 -25.00 13.56 4.86
CA LEU A 339 -23.63 14.02 5.10
C LEU A 339 -23.60 15.52 5.41
N PHE A 340 -24.38 16.32 4.68
CA PHE A 340 -24.50 17.76 4.93
C PHE A 340 -25.04 18.05 6.34
N ARG A 341 -26.10 17.36 6.75
CA ARG A 341 -26.63 17.49 8.12
C ARG A 341 -25.59 17.14 9.18
N ALA A 342 -24.86 16.04 8.99
CA ALA A 342 -23.80 15.63 9.91
C ALA A 342 -22.69 16.69 10.05
N LEU A 343 -22.37 17.43 8.99
CA LEU A 343 -21.43 18.56 9.04
C LEU A 343 -22.00 19.79 9.76
N VAL A 344 -23.29 20.08 9.56
CA VAL A 344 -23.97 21.19 10.22
C VAL A 344 -24.13 20.93 11.72
N ASP A 345 -24.57 19.73 12.10
CA ASP A 345 -24.78 19.34 13.50
C ASP A 345 -23.48 19.46 14.33
N ARG A 346 -22.31 19.43 13.68
CA ARG A 346 -20.98 19.59 14.30
C ARG A 346 -20.35 20.96 14.11
N SER A 347 -21.12 21.92 13.61
CA SER A 347 -20.62 23.28 13.33
C SER A 347 -19.40 23.34 12.41
N ILE A 348 -19.13 22.26 11.65
CA ILE A 348 -18.12 22.27 10.57
C ILE A 348 -18.64 23.12 9.41
N VAL A 349 -19.94 23.07 9.14
CA VAL A 349 -20.66 23.93 8.20
C VAL A 349 -21.72 24.72 8.97
N GLU A 350 -21.63 26.02 8.92
CA GLU A 350 -22.62 26.94 9.51
C GLU A 350 -23.59 27.47 8.44
N ILE A 351 -24.89 27.45 8.75
CA ILE A 351 -25.91 28.03 7.89
C ILE A 351 -26.06 29.51 8.29
N MET A 352 -25.70 30.39 7.39
CA MET A 352 -25.77 31.82 7.62
C MET A 352 -27.22 32.33 7.55
N PRO A 353 -27.55 33.44 8.23
CA PRO A 353 -28.85 34.03 8.18
C PRO A 353 -29.34 34.32 6.76
N GLN A 354 -30.67 34.34 6.57
CA GLN A 354 -31.29 34.61 5.29
C GLN A 354 -30.87 35.97 4.73
N GLY A 355 -30.31 35.99 3.52
CA GLY A 355 -29.78 37.19 2.86
C GLY A 355 -28.26 37.32 2.92
N SER A 356 -27.55 36.43 3.63
CA SER A 356 -26.09 36.41 3.63
C SER A 356 -25.52 35.82 2.34
N ASP A 357 -24.37 36.33 1.93
CA ASP A 357 -23.55 35.78 0.84
C ASP A 357 -22.10 35.67 1.33
N PRO A 358 -21.56 34.46 1.51
CA PRO A 358 -22.15 33.14 1.19
C PRO A 358 -23.25 32.70 2.18
N LYS A 359 -24.15 31.79 1.71
CA LYS A 359 -25.21 31.19 2.53
C LYS A 359 -24.70 30.20 3.55
N LEU A 360 -23.54 29.66 3.31
CA LEU A 360 -22.87 28.67 4.15
C LEU A 360 -21.46 29.17 4.47
N ARG A 361 -21.07 28.99 5.70
CA ARG A 361 -19.69 29.21 6.15
C ARG A 361 -19.07 27.88 6.57
N ILE A 362 -17.90 27.60 6.07
CA ILE A 362 -17.10 26.48 6.58
C ILE A 362 -16.20 27.04 7.66
N ASN A 363 -16.15 26.39 8.81
CA ASN A 363 -15.29 26.82 9.90
C ASN A 363 -13.82 26.65 9.50
N VAL A 364 -13.12 27.79 9.31
CA VAL A 364 -11.76 27.85 8.75
C VAL A 364 -10.74 27.28 9.74
N GLU A 365 -10.98 27.35 11.04
CA GLU A 365 -10.09 26.77 12.05
C GLU A 365 -9.96 25.24 11.94
N LEU A 366 -10.98 24.60 11.33
CA LEU A 366 -10.96 23.17 11.00
C LEU A 366 -10.38 22.88 9.60
N GLN A 367 -10.22 23.92 8.73
CA GLN A 367 -9.82 23.73 7.33
C GLN A 367 -8.31 23.56 7.12
N ASP A 368 -7.49 24.29 7.85
CA ASP A 368 -6.03 24.30 7.58
C ASP A 368 -5.34 22.98 7.98
N ASP A 369 -5.89 22.27 8.99
CA ASP A 369 -5.33 21.02 9.49
C ASP A 369 -6.30 19.83 9.44
N PHE A 370 -7.56 20.03 8.99
CA PHE A 370 -8.61 19.03 9.07
C PHE A 370 -8.87 18.32 7.74
N SER A 371 -8.78 16.99 7.74
CA SER A 371 -9.05 16.16 6.56
C SER A 371 -10.08 15.06 6.88
N LEU A 372 -11.24 15.12 6.20
CA LEU A 372 -12.24 14.05 6.18
C LEU A 372 -11.95 13.01 5.09
N ASN A 373 -10.69 12.60 4.95
CA ASN A 373 -10.27 11.65 3.93
C ASN A 373 -10.74 10.22 4.21
N GLN A 374 -11.00 9.91 5.50
CA GLN A 374 -11.55 8.62 5.89
C GLN A 374 -13.07 8.72 6.05
N ALA A 375 -13.78 7.68 5.63
CA ALA A 375 -15.24 7.65 5.72
C ALA A 375 -15.76 7.85 7.15
N LEU A 376 -15.03 7.35 8.15
CA LEU A 376 -15.40 7.41 9.57
C LEU A 376 -14.66 8.52 10.36
N SER A 377 -14.06 9.52 9.70
CA SER A 377 -13.37 10.62 10.41
C SER A 377 -14.29 11.37 11.38
N LEU A 378 -15.56 11.56 11.04
CA LEU A 378 -16.53 12.21 11.95
C LEU A 378 -16.80 11.37 13.20
N TYR A 379 -16.86 10.04 13.08
CA TYR A 379 -16.95 9.16 14.24
C TYR A 379 -15.74 9.32 15.16
N CYS A 380 -14.54 9.38 14.58
CA CYS A 380 -13.32 9.60 15.34
C CYS A 380 -13.41 10.91 16.17
N LEU A 381 -13.84 12.02 15.55
CA LEU A 381 -13.99 13.31 16.24
C LEU A 381 -15.00 13.27 17.39
N ASP A 382 -16.18 12.67 17.17
CA ASP A 382 -17.20 12.56 18.21
C ASP A 382 -16.72 11.74 19.39
N THR A 383 -15.98 10.67 19.11
CA THR A 383 -15.49 9.74 20.14
C THR A 383 -14.29 10.30 20.90
N LEU A 384 -13.48 11.17 20.28
CA LEU A 384 -12.38 11.87 20.95
C LEU A 384 -12.86 12.68 22.17
N ALA A 385 -14.03 13.33 22.06
CA ALA A 385 -14.60 14.10 23.15
C ALA A 385 -15.01 13.27 24.37
N LEU A 386 -15.11 11.94 24.21
CA LEU A 386 -15.45 11.01 25.28
C LEU A 386 -14.21 10.45 26.00
N LEU A 387 -13.01 10.67 25.44
CA LEU A 387 -11.75 10.20 26.03
C LEU A 387 -11.22 11.21 27.05
N ASP A 388 -10.75 10.72 28.19
CA ASP A 388 -10.04 11.54 29.18
C ASP A 388 -8.61 11.83 28.73
N THR A 389 -8.37 13.07 28.31
CA THR A 389 -7.04 13.52 27.83
C THR A 389 -5.96 13.55 28.91
N THR A 390 -6.35 13.44 30.19
CA THR A 390 -5.43 13.42 31.32
C THR A 390 -5.02 12.01 31.75
N ALA A 391 -5.71 11.00 31.22
CA ALA A 391 -5.42 9.59 31.51
C ALA A 391 -4.07 9.18 30.93
N GLU A 392 -3.32 8.38 31.65
CA GLU A 392 -2.01 7.90 31.24
C GLU A 392 -2.06 7.06 29.95
N ASP A 393 -3.14 6.29 29.77
CA ASP A 393 -3.38 5.43 28.60
C ASP A 393 -4.07 6.18 27.42
N TYR A 394 -4.28 7.50 27.57
CA TYR A 394 -4.95 8.31 26.55
C TYR A 394 -4.32 8.18 25.14
N PRO A 395 -2.97 8.26 24.96
CA PRO A 395 -2.36 8.10 23.64
C PRO A 395 -2.64 6.73 23.00
N LEU A 396 -2.72 5.67 23.81
CA LEU A 396 -3.00 4.32 23.34
C LEU A 396 -4.48 4.15 22.96
N LYS A 397 -5.40 4.74 23.71
CA LYS A 397 -6.83 4.76 23.37
C LYS A 397 -7.09 5.56 22.11
N LEU A 398 -6.46 6.72 21.99
CA LEU A 398 -6.50 7.54 20.78
C LEU A 398 -5.99 6.73 19.56
N LEU A 399 -4.86 6.06 19.71
CA LEU A 399 -4.26 5.26 18.63
C LEU A 399 -5.16 4.11 18.22
N SER A 400 -5.81 3.41 19.17
CA SER A 400 -6.79 2.36 18.87
C SER A 400 -8.00 2.89 18.11
N LEU A 401 -8.49 4.08 18.48
CA LEU A 401 -9.60 4.74 17.79
C LEU A 401 -9.20 5.13 16.35
N VAL A 402 -8.00 5.69 16.18
CA VAL A 402 -7.46 6.04 14.86
C VAL A 402 -7.27 4.79 13.98
N GLU A 403 -6.73 3.72 14.53
CA GLU A 403 -6.60 2.48 13.75
C GLU A 403 -7.97 1.89 13.39
N ALA A 404 -8.98 2.01 14.26
CA ALA A 404 -10.28 1.42 14.06
C ALA A 404 -11.05 2.00 12.86
N ILE A 405 -10.83 3.27 12.50
CA ILE A 405 -11.47 3.91 11.34
C ILE A 405 -10.76 3.60 10.00
N LEU A 406 -9.59 3.00 10.04
CA LEU A 406 -8.80 2.66 8.85
C LEU A 406 -9.16 1.29 8.29
N GLU A 407 -8.90 1.09 6.99
CA GLU A 407 -9.04 -0.22 6.34
C GLU A 407 -8.14 -1.29 6.98
N ASN A 408 -8.62 -2.54 6.92
CA ASN A 408 -7.87 -3.66 7.45
C ASN A 408 -6.70 -4.04 6.52
N PRO A 409 -5.47 -4.03 7.00
CA PRO A 409 -4.38 -4.68 6.32
C PRO A 409 -4.42 -6.20 6.62
N ASP A 410 -5.31 -6.94 5.95
CA ASP A 410 -5.66 -8.33 6.28
C ASP A 410 -4.46 -9.28 6.40
N ILE A 411 -3.42 -9.06 5.59
CA ILE A 411 -2.20 -9.88 5.65
C ILE A 411 -1.50 -9.70 7.01
N LEU A 412 -1.42 -8.46 7.50
CA LEU A 412 -0.78 -8.16 8.78
C LEU A 412 -1.60 -8.76 9.94
N LEU A 413 -2.91 -8.53 9.93
CA LEU A 413 -3.82 -9.05 10.97
C LEU A 413 -3.82 -10.58 11.02
N ARG A 414 -3.78 -11.24 9.86
CA ARG A 414 -3.65 -12.69 9.78
C ARG A 414 -2.34 -13.17 10.40
N LYS A 415 -1.23 -12.47 10.15
CA LYS A 415 0.08 -12.81 10.72
C LYS A 415 0.14 -12.61 12.24
N GLN A 416 -0.51 -11.54 12.76
CA GLN A 416 -0.68 -11.39 14.20
C GLN A 416 -1.45 -12.58 14.79
N LEU A 417 -2.59 -12.96 14.18
CA LEU A 417 -3.39 -14.08 14.62
C LEU A 417 -2.62 -15.41 14.56
N ASP A 418 -1.89 -15.66 13.47
CA ASP A 418 -1.06 -16.87 13.30
C ASP A 418 -0.01 -16.98 14.43
N LYS A 419 0.63 -15.86 14.77
CA LYS A 419 1.61 -15.81 15.87
C LYS A 419 0.96 -16.10 17.21
N LEU A 420 -0.16 -15.42 17.53
CA LEU A 420 -0.89 -15.65 18.77
C LEU A 420 -1.34 -17.11 18.90
N LYS A 421 -1.85 -17.71 17.83
CA LYS A 421 -2.22 -19.13 17.81
C LYS A 421 -1.02 -20.03 18.05
N THR A 422 0.13 -19.71 17.45
CA THR A 422 1.37 -20.49 17.65
C THR A 422 1.83 -20.43 19.09
N ASP A 423 1.86 -19.24 19.69
CA ASP A 423 2.27 -19.03 21.07
C ASP A 423 1.29 -19.73 22.04
N LYS A 424 -0.03 -19.64 21.77
CA LYS A 424 -1.07 -20.32 22.56
C LYS A 424 -1.00 -21.84 22.45
N VAL A 425 -0.69 -22.39 21.29
CA VAL A 425 -0.46 -23.84 21.12
C VAL A 425 0.71 -24.30 21.98
N ALA A 426 1.81 -23.54 22.03
CA ALA A 426 2.96 -23.88 22.86
C ALA A 426 2.60 -23.88 24.36
N GLU A 427 1.86 -22.86 24.81
CA GLU A 427 1.35 -22.74 26.18
C GLU A 427 0.42 -23.91 26.55
N MET A 428 -0.59 -24.20 25.71
CA MET A 428 -1.56 -25.29 25.96
C MET A 428 -0.91 -26.68 25.92
N LYS A 429 0.12 -26.86 25.07
CA LYS A 429 0.91 -28.11 25.07
C LYS A 429 1.68 -28.28 26.39
N ALA A 430 2.31 -27.19 26.87
CA ALA A 430 3.02 -27.21 28.13
C ALA A 430 2.06 -27.49 29.34
N ALA A 431 0.81 -27.03 29.25
CA ALA A 431 -0.24 -27.27 30.21
C ALA A 431 -0.91 -28.67 30.08
N GLY A 432 -0.53 -29.48 29.07
CA GLY A 432 -1.06 -30.82 28.88
C GLY A 432 -2.50 -30.90 28.35
N ILE A 433 -3.03 -29.81 27.74
CA ILE A 433 -4.37 -29.75 27.18
C ILE A 433 -4.48 -30.67 25.96
N GLU A 434 -5.58 -31.45 25.84
CA GLU A 434 -5.82 -32.38 24.75
C GLU A 434 -5.99 -31.67 23.39
N TYR A 435 -5.81 -32.42 22.28
CA TYR A 435 -5.79 -31.86 20.94
C TYR A 435 -7.11 -31.18 20.55
N ASP A 436 -8.24 -31.82 20.84
CA ASP A 436 -9.56 -31.32 20.44
C ASP A 436 -9.91 -30.02 21.19
N ASP A 437 -9.64 -29.95 22.49
CA ASP A 437 -9.83 -28.75 23.30
C ASP A 437 -8.94 -27.58 22.80
N ARG A 438 -7.68 -27.90 22.40
CA ARG A 438 -6.81 -26.90 21.82
C ARG A 438 -7.37 -26.35 20.51
N MET A 439 -7.93 -27.21 19.66
CA MET A 439 -8.51 -26.76 18.37
C MET A 439 -9.72 -25.88 18.58
N GLU A 440 -10.60 -26.22 19.56
CA GLU A 440 -11.75 -25.39 19.89
C GLU A 440 -11.35 -24.01 20.41
N GLU A 441 -10.33 -23.92 21.27
CA GLU A 441 -9.82 -22.64 21.76
C GLU A 441 -9.18 -21.81 20.64
N LEU A 442 -8.44 -22.45 19.73
CA LEU A 442 -7.80 -21.76 18.60
C LEU A 442 -8.81 -21.22 17.59
N GLU A 443 -9.98 -21.85 17.42
CA GLU A 443 -11.03 -21.35 16.54
C GLU A 443 -11.67 -20.06 17.08
N LYS A 444 -11.72 -19.89 18.39
CA LYS A 444 -12.28 -18.69 19.06
C LYS A 444 -11.33 -17.49 19.03
N MET A 445 -10.04 -17.73 18.72
CA MET A 445 -9.04 -16.65 18.76
C MET A 445 -9.18 -15.67 17.61
N GLU A 446 -9.11 -14.41 17.94
CA GLU A 446 -9.07 -13.28 17.00
C GLU A 446 -7.74 -12.52 17.13
N TYR A 447 -7.42 -11.69 16.12
CA TYR A 447 -6.31 -10.74 16.24
C TYR A 447 -6.60 -9.69 17.33
N PRO A 448 -5.57 -9.01 17.89
CA PRO A 448 -5.75 -8.07 19.00
C PRO A 448 -6.68 -6.91 18.62
N LYS A 449 -7.67 -6.66 19.46
CA LYS A 449 -8.65 -5.58 19.32
C LYS A 449 -8.80 -4.84 20.65
N PRO A 450 -7.77 -4.10 21.09
CA PRO A 450 -7.87 -3.32 22.31
C PRO A 450 -8.99 -2.30 22.20
N GLU A 451 -9.59 -1.93 23.31
CA GLU A 451 -10.72 -0.98 23.42
C GLU A 451 -11.97 -1.39 22.60
N ARG A 452 -12.08 -2.66 22.16
CA ARG A 452 -13.14 -3.11 21.25
C ARG A 452 -14.54 -2.81 21.75
N GLU A 453 -14.80 -3.00 23.05
CA GLU A 453 -16.12 -2.79 23.65
C GLU A 453 -16.51 -1.31 23.57
N PHE A 454 -15.64 -0.42 24.04
CA PHE A 454 -15.82 1.03 23.93
C PHE A 454 -16.01 1.48 22.47
N ILE A 455 -15.18 0.99 21.55
CA ILE A 455 -15.24 1.35 20.14
C ILE A 455 -16.54 0.87 19.50
N TYR A 456 -16.99 -0.36 19.77
CA TYR A 456 -18.24 -0.89 19.22
C TYR A 456 -19.47 -0.20 19.81
N GLU A 457 -19.50 0.05 21.12
CA GLU A 457 -20.60 0.74 21.78
C GLU A 457 -20.77 2.18 21.25
N THR A 458 -19.69 2.95 21.23
CA THR A 458 -19.73 4.33 20.71
C THR A 458 -20.06 4.36 19.22
N PHE A 459 -19.55 3.42 18.44
CA PHE A 459 -19.88 3.31 17.02
C PHE A 459 -21.34 2.97 16.76
N ASN A 460 -21.94 2.06 17.54
CA ASN A 460 -23.35 1.72 17.42
C ASN A 460 -24.25 2.93 17.70
N VAL A 461 -23.92 3.72 18.72
CA VAL A 461 -24.63 4.97 19.03
C VAL A 461 -24.49 5.97 17.86
N PHE A 462 -23.28 6.14 17.36
CA PHE A 462 -22.99 7.01 16.21
C PHE A 462 -23.74 6.56 14.95
N ALA A 463 -23.71 5.29 14.59
CA ALA A 463 -24.37 4.74 13.41
C ALA A 463 -25.90 4.88 13.47
N ALA A 464 -26.49 4.71 14.69
CA ALA A 464 -27.91 4.91 14.90
C ALA A 464 -28.35 6.37 14.65
N GLN A 465 -27.49 7.34 14.95
CA GLN A 465 -27.74 8.77 14.70
C GLN A 465 -27.40 9.19 13.25
N HIS A 466 -26.59 8.41 12.55
CA HIS A 466 -26.04 8.74 11.24
C HIS A 466 -26.32 7.68 10.16
N PRO A 467 -27.54 7.67 9.57
CA PRO A 467 -27.93 6.69 8.56
C PRO A 467 -27.03 6.65 7.31
N TRP A 468 -26.23 7.68 7.06
CA TRP A 468 -25.26 7.73 5.96
C TRP A 468 -24.11 6.74 6.13
N VAL A 469 -23.82 6.28 7.33
CA VAL A 469 -22.83 5.24 7.62
C VAL A 469 -23.16 3.96 6.85
N GLY A 470 -24.45 3.62 6.73
CA GLY A 470 -24.93 2.54 5.88
C GLY A 470 -24.30 1.19 6.24
N SER A 471 -23.55 0.62 5.29
CA SER A 471 -22.85 -0.66 5.46
C SER A 471 -21.40 -0.50 5.97
N GLU A 472 -20.92 0.73 6.16
CA GLU A 472 -19.60 0.94 6.77
C GLU A 472 -19.58 0.37 8.18
N ASN A 473 -18.45 -0.25 8.54
CA ASN A 473 -18.28 -0.81 9.87
C ASN A 473 -16.93 -0.40 10.44
N ILE A 474 -16.91 -0.27 11.76
CA ILE A 474 -15.69 0.00 12.50
C ILE A 474 -14.82 -1.28 12.55
N LYS A 475 -13.51 -1.12 12.46
CA LYS A 475 -12.56 -2.23 12.33
C LYS A 475 -11.46 -2.13 13.40
N PRO A 476 -11.76 -2.38 14.71
CA PRO A 476 -10.76 -2.34 15.77
C PRO A 476 -9.59 -3.28 15.48
N LYS A 477 -8.39 -2.77 15.63
CA LYS A 477 -7.13 -3.50 15.42
C LYS A 477 -5.99 -2.86 16.23
N SER A 478 -4.86 -3.51 16.30
CA SER A 478 -3.68 -3.03 17.04
C SER A 478 -2.41 -3.41 16.28
N ILE A 479 -1.96 -2.55 15.40
CA ILE A 479 -0.69 -2.69 14.67
C ILE A 479 0.25 -1.55 15.12
N ALA A 480 -0.14 -0.31 14.84
CA ALA A 480 0.63 0.85 15.26
C ALA A 480 0.65 0.98 16.79
N ARG A 481 -0.47 0.66 17.46
CA ARG A 481 -0.52 0.60 18.93
C ARG A 481 0.47 -0.42 19.48
N GLU A 482 0.47 -1.65 18.99
CA GLU A 482 1.41 -2.68 19.43
C GLU A 482 2.87 -2.28 19.16
N MET A 483 3.14 -1.67 18.00
CA MET A 483 4.47 -1.15 17.68
C MET A 483 4.91 -0.07 18.66
N PHE A 484 4.02 0.84 19.03
CA PHE A 484 4.30 1.89 20.00
C PHE A 484 4.45 1.35 21.42
N GLU A 485 3.57 0.47 21.88
CA GLU A 485 3.66 -0.19 23.20
C GLU A 485 4.99 -0.94 23.36
N ARG A 486 5.44 -1.60 22.30
CA ARG A 486 6.72 -2.35 22.26
C ARG A 486 7.91 -1.48 21.90
N TYR A 487 7.74 -0.24 21.50
CA TYR A 487 8.76 0.60 20.88
C TYR A 487 9.52 -0.10 19.76
N SER A 488 8.80 -0.86 18.95
CA SER A 488 9.38 -1.67 17.88
C SER A 488 9.93 -0.80 16.76
N SER A 489 11.13 -1.10 16.28
CA SER A 489 11.55 -0.58 14.99
C SER A 489 10.70 -1.24 13.88
N PHE A 490 10.64 -0.62 12.72
CA PHE A 490 9.97 -1.20 11.55
C PHE A 490 10.52 -2.59 11.21
N ALA A 491 11.86 -2.73 11.22
CA ALA A 491 12.54 -3.98 10.91
C ALA A 491 12.23 -5.09 11.94
N ASP A 492 12.19 -4.75 13.24
CA ASP A 492 11.86 -5.72 14.28
C ASP A 492 10.42 -6.23 14.18
N TYR A 493 9.48 -5.34 13.89
CA TYR A 493 8.08 -5.73 13.71
C TYR A 493 7.89 -6.62 12.48
N VAL A 494 8.57 -6.29 11.37
CA VAL A 494 8.60 -7.13 10.17
C VAL A 494 9.17 -8.51 10.46
N LYS A 495 10.28 -8.59 11.22
CA LYS A 495 10.88 -9.88 11.62
C LYS A 495 9.95 -10.67 12.55
N LEU A 496 9.36 -10.01 13.56
CA LEU A 496 8.49 -10.63 14.57
C LEU A 496 7.32 -11.38 13.96
N TYR A 497 6.71 -10.80 12.92
CA TYR A 497 5.53 -11.36 12.26
C TYR A 497 5.82 -11.98 10.89
N GLY A 498 7.09 -12.06 10.46
CA GLY A 498 7.47 -12.60 9.16
C GLY A 498 6.86 -11.82 7.98
N LEU A 499 6.81 -10.49 8.08
CA LEU A 499 6.16 -9.60 7.11
C LEU A 499 7.08 -9.14 5.98
N MET A 500 8.22 -9.79 5.76
CA MET A 500 9.22 -9.36 4.77
C MET A 500 8.62 -9.07 3.39
N ARG A 501 7.68 -9.88 2.91
CA ARG A 501 7.02 -9.68 1.60
C ARG A 501 5.84 -8.70 1.65
N ALA A 502 5.52 -8.15 2.81
CA ALA A 502 4.41 -7.23 3.05
C ALA A 502 4.86 -5.90 3.70
N GLU A 503 6.14 -5.58 3.66
CA GLU A 503 6.73 -4.35 4.23
C GLU A 503 6.01 -3.09 3.74
N GLY A 504 5.69 -3.01 2.44
CA GLY A 504 4.98 -1.88 1.86
C GLY A 504 3.52 -1.75 2.35
N LEU A 505 2.87 -2.84 2.77
CA LEU A 505 1.53 -2.77 3.37
C LEU A 505 1.60 -2.21 4.80
N LEU A 506 2.61 -2.63 5.57
CA LEU A 506 2.85 -2.07 6.90
C LEU A 506 3.18 -0.57 6.81
N LEU A 507 4.08 -0.19 5.90
CA LEU A 507 4.44 1.21 5.68
C LEU A 507 3.20 2.04 5.33
N ARG A 508 2.35 1.57 4.43
CA ARG A 508 1.12 2.25 4.03
C ARG A 508 0.15 2.40 5.20
N HIS A 509 -0.03 1.35 6.00
CA HIS A 509 -0.89 1.40 7.19
C HIS A 509 -0.39 2.46 8.18
N LEU A 510 0.89 2.46 8.52
CA LEU A 510 1.50 3.46 9.41
C LEU A 510 1.40 4.88 8.84
N THR A 511 1.57 5.05 7.53
CA THR A 511 1.39 6.34 6.86
C THR A 511 -0.05 6.83 6.99
N ASN A 512 -1.04 5.95 6.86
CA ASN A 512 -2.46 6.32 7.05
C ASN A 512 -2.74 6.69 8.51
N VAL A 513 -2.19 5.95 9.47
CA VAL A 513 -2.28 6.29 10.91
C VAL A 513 -1.68 7.68 11.17
N TYR A 514 -0.48 7.93 10.67
CA TYR A 514 0.20 9.23 10.78
C TYR A 514 -0.66 10.37 10.22
N ARG A 515 -1.19 10.21 9.00
CA ARG A 515 -2.06 11.21 8.36
C ARG A 515 -3.32 11.52 9.17
N VAL A 516 -3.96 10.52 9.75
CA VAL A 516 -5.14 10.73 10.60
C VAL A 516 -4.76 11.45 11.88
N LEU A 517 -3.68 11.07 12.55
CA LEU A 517 -3.20 11.75 13.75
C LEU A 517 -2.87 13.23 13.49
N VAL A 518 -2.22 13.50 12.36
CA VAL A 518 -1.81 14.88 12.03
C VAL A 518 -2.99 15.73 11.56
N ASN A 519 -3.87 15.20 10.68
CA ASN A 519 -4.86 16.01 9.99
C ASN A 519 -6.30 15.89 10.55
N THR A 520 -6.64 14.78 11.22
CA THR A 520 -8.01 14.56 11.70
C THR A 520 -8.14 14.85 13.19
N VAL A 521 -7.10 14.59 13.98
CA VAL A 521 -7.11 14.87 15.41
C VAL A 521 -6.88 16.38 15.63
N PRO A 522 -7.83 17.10 16.28
CA PRO A 522 -7.69 18.54 16.51
C PRO A 522 -6.57 18.87 17.50
N PRO A 523 -5.97 20.07 17.43
CA PRO A 523 -4.86 20.47 18.32
C PRO A 523 -5.20 20.37 19.82
N ALA A 524 -6.46 20.62 20.20
CA ALA A 524 -6.92 20.51 21.59
C ALA A 524 -6.78 19.09 22.18
N PHE A 525 -6.73 18.07 21.36
CA PHE A 525 -6.58 16.67 21.75
C PHE A 525 -5.15 16.14 21.58
N LYS A 526 -4.21 16.96 21.07
CA LYS A 526 -2.79 16.63 20.93
C LYS A 526 -2.06 17.03 22.20
N THR A 527 -2.01 16.11 23.15
CA THR A 527 -1.23 16.27 24.38
C THR A 527 0.24 15.95 24.12
N GLU A 528 1.15 16.32 25.02
CA GLU A 528 2.58 16.01 24.89
C GLU A 528 2.86 14.52 24.63
N PRO A 529 2.21 13.53 25.31
CA PRO A 529 2.37 12.12 24.99
C PRO A 529 1.84 11.72 23.60
N VAL A 530 0.84 12.43 23.07
CA VAL A 530 0.36 12.22 21.70
C VAL A 530 1.36 12.77 20.69
N ASP A 531 2.02 13.89 20.98
CA ASP A 531 3.09 14.42 20.12
C ASP A 531 4.32 13.48 20.10
N GLU A 532 4.62 12.81 21.22
CA GLU A 532 5.62 11.75 21.26
C GLU A 532 5.26 10.57 20.36
N LEU A 533 4.00 10.14 20.39
CA LEU A 533 3.47 9.10 19.53
C LEU A 533 3.56 9.49 18.04
N ILE A 534 3.15 10.71 17.69
CA ILE A 534 3.23 11.21 16.31
C ILE A 534 4.70 11.22 15.85
N THR A 535 5.61 11.73 16.67
CA THR A 535 7.04 11.75 16.37
C THR A 535 7.62 10.35 16.20
N TYR A 536 7.21 9.38 17.03
CA TYR A 536 7.64 8.00 16.90
C TYR A 536 7.23 7.41 15.54
N ILE A 537 5.96 7.57 15.15
CA ILE A 537 5.47 7.05 13.86
C ILE A 537 6.17 7.76 12.70
N GLU A 538 6.33 9.08 12.77
CA GLU A 538 7.03 9.87 11.75
C GLU A 538 8.47 9.37 11.54
N ASN A 539 9.22 9.18 12.62
CA ASN A 539 10.58 8.65 12.56
C ASN A 539 10.63 7.25 11.95
N LEU A 540 9.71 6.33 12.32
CA LEU A 540 9.63 5.02 11.70
C LEU A 540 9.47 5.11 10.19
N LEU A 541 8.59 6.01 9.73
CA LEU A 541 8.31 6.20 8.31
C LEU A 541 9.53 6.80 7.59
N ARG A 542 10.11 7.89 8.10
CA ARG A 542 11.26 8.57 7.48
C ARG A 542 12.51 7.69 7.42
N MET A 543 12.79 6.93 8.48
CA MET A 543 13.94 6.02 8.52
C MET A 543 13.77 4.79 7.60
N THR A 544 12.52 4.38 7.33
CA THR A 544 12.23 3.22 6.48
C THR A 544 12.17 3.62 5.03
N ASP A 545 11.26 4.52 4.68
CA ASP A 545 11.03 5.04 3.33
C ASP A 545 10.16 6.30 3.42
N SER A 546 10.75 7.45 3.20
CA SER A 546 10.07 8.75 3.29
C SER A 546 9.16 9.05 2.10
N SER A 547 9.24 8.29 1.00
CA SER A 547 8.58 8.61 -0.28
C SER A 547 7.10 8.96 -0.15
N LEU A 548 6.35 8.21 0.69
CA LEU A 548 4.90 8.45 0.86
C LEU A 548 4.60 9.71 1.68
N ILE A 549 5.49 10.08 2.59
CA ILE A 549 5.37 11.34 3.36
C ILE A 549 5.79 12.50 2.46
N ASP A 550 6.91 12.37 1.76
CA ASP A 550 7.45 13.41 0.89
C ASP A 550 6.48 13.74 -0.24
N GLU A 551 5.84 12.73 -0.85
CA GLU A 551 4.78 12.91 -1.82
C GLU A 551 3.59 13.70 -1.23
N TRP A 552 3.17 13.35 -0.04
CA TRP A 552 2.07 14.03 0.64
C TRP A 552 2.42 15.46 1.05
N GLU A 553 3.62 15.69 1.59
CA GLU A 553 4.11 17.04 1.93
C GLU A 553 4.23 17.94 0.70
N THR A 554 4.70 17.40 -0.43
CA THR A 554 4.76 18.12 -1.71
C THR A 554 3.37 18.53 -2.20
N LEU A 555 2.36 17.66 -2.01
CA LEU A 555 0.97 17.97 -2.37
C LEU A 555 0.37 19.06 -1.46
N LYS A 556 0.74 19.09 -0.19
CA LYS A 556 0.28 20.08 0.79
C LYS A 556 1.00 21.42 0.62
N ASN A 557 2.29 21.38 0.36
CA ASN A 557 3.14 22.55 0.19
C ASN A 557 3.97 22.42 -1.10
N PRO A 558 3.60 23.12 -2.20
CA PRO A 558 4.33 23.07 -3.45
C PRO A 558 5.80 23.49 -3.36
N ASP A 559 6.18 24.24 -2.32
CA ASP A 559 7.55 24.68 -2.07
C ASP A 559 8.37 23.67 -1.25
N TYR A 560 7.74 22.56 -0.83
CA TYR A 560 8.43 21.48 -0.13
C TYR A 560 9.41 20.75 -1.08
N VAL A 561 10.66 20.66 -0.67
CA VAL A 561 11.68 19.92 -1.41
C VAL A 561 11.94 18.58 -0.67
N PRO A 562 11.63 17.43 -1.29
CA PRO A 562 11.94 16.14 -0.71
C PRO A 562 13.42 15.96 -0.40
N ASN A 563 13.76 15.42 0.74
CA ASN A 563 15.15 15.17 1.13
C ASN A 563 15.94 14.26 0.14
N ALA A 564 15.24 13.48 -0.68
CA ALA A 564 15.85 12.61 -1.69
C ALA A 564 16.30 13.34 -2.98
N GLU A 565 15.77 14.55 -3.24
CA GLU A 565 16.13 15.37 -4.41
C GLU A 565 17.08 16.52 -4.04
N ALA A 566 17.27 16.79 -2.76
CA ALA A 566 18.37 17.65 -2.37
C ALA A 566 19.66 17.02 -2.95
N PRO A 567 20.42 17.75 -3.81
CA PRO A 567 21.75 17.29 -4.18
C PRO A 567 22.42 16.99 -2.85
N ALA A 568 23.12 15.85 -2.76
CA ALA A 568 23.80 15.44 -1.54
C ALA A 568 24.52 16.67 -1.00
N ALA A 569 23.78 17.47 -0.24
CA ALA A 569 24.35 18.55 0.52
C ALA A 569 25.43 17.85 1.34
N PRO A 570 26.63 18.40 1.41
CA PRO A 570 27.64 17.84 2.29
C PRO A 570 26.90 17.58 3.58
N SER A 571 26.84 16.33 3.97
CA SER A 571 26.12 15.83 5.13
C SER A 571 26.61 16.53 6.38
N GLY A 572 26.20 17.79 6.50
CA GLY A 572 26.22 18.49 7.77
C GLY A 572 24.96 17.99 8.50
N PRO A 573 25.09 17.57 9.73
CA PRO A 573 23.95 17.21 10.54
C PRO A 573 22.97 18.39 10.47
N GLN A 574 21.70 18.12 10.15
CA GLN A 574 20.62 19.07 10.43
C GLN A 574 20.83 19.50 11.87
N ASP A 575 20.89 20.79 12.10
CA ASP A 575 21.12 21.34 13.43
C ASP A 575 19.86 21.08 14.29
N LEU A 576 19.72 19.83 14.71
CA LEU A 576 18.67 19.34 15.61
C LEU A 576 18.70 20.06 16.96
N THR A 577 19.77 20.80 17.26
CA THR A 577 19.92 21.55 18.51
C THR A 577 18.99 22.76 18.59
N ARG A 578 18.43 23.22 17.47
CA ARG A 578 17.47 24.33 17.41
C ARG A 578 16.07 23.97 17.89
N ASP A 579 15.67 22.69 17.75
CA ASP A 579 14.43 22.16 18.34
C ASP A 579 14.77 21.26 19.54
N ARG A 580 14.91 21.89 20.70
CA ARG A 580 15.26 21.19 21.95
C ARG A 580 14.25 20.09 22.30
N ALA A 581 12.96 20.35 22.11
CA ALA A 581 11.90 19.38 22.43
C ALA A 581 11.92 18.19 21.44
N GLY A 582 12.15 18.46 20.15
CA GLY A 582 12.33 17.41 19.14
C GLY A 582 13.58 16.58 19.39
N LEU A 583 14.72 17.22 19.73
CA LEU A 583 15.95 16.52 20.07
C LEU A 583 15.77 15.62 21.31
N GLU A 584 15.14 16.15 22.37
CA GLU A 584 14.87 15.40 23.60
C GLU A 584 14.00 14.15 23.30
N ARG A 585 12.97 14.29 22.47
CA ARG A 585 12.11 13.16 22.03
C ARG A 585 12.90 12.13 21.23
N LEU A 586 13.75 12.56 20.29
CA LEU A 586 14.59 11.66 19.50
C LEU A 586 15.58 10.87 20.39
N VAL A 587 16.26 11.55 21.30
CA VAL A 587 17.20 10.90 22.22
C VAL A 587 16.48 9.89 23.10
N ARG A 588 15.32 10.23 23.65
CA ARG A 588 14.51 9.28 24.43
C ARG A 588 14.14 8.04 23.62
N ASN A 589 13.67 8.22 22.40
CA ASN A 589 13.30 7.09 21.55
C ASN A 589 14.49 6.16 21.29
N GLU A 590 15.68 6.70 21.03
CA GLU A 590 16.89 5.90 20.84
C GLU A 590 17.37 5.21 22.12
N VAL A 591 17.26 5.89 23.27
CA VAL A 591 17.59 5.29 24.59
C VAL A 591 16.62 4.11 24.88
N PHE A 592 15.33 4.28 24.65
CA PHE A 592 14.37 3.18 24.86
C PHE A 592 14.57 2.04 23.87
N ARG A 593 14.95 2.35 22.63
CA ARG A 593 15.34 1.33 21.65
C ARG A 593 16.52 0.50 22.17
N LEU A 594 17.56 1.17 22.69
CA LEU A 594 18.71 0.50 23.29
C LEU A 594 18.31 -0.36 24.50
N LEU A 595 17.53 0.19 25.44
CA LEU A 595 17.07 -0.53 26.63
C LEU A 595 16.29 -1.80 26.28
N ARG A 596 15.46 -1.72 25.23
CA ARG A 596 14.73 -2.88 24.74
C ARG A 596 15.64 -3.95 24.12
N MET A 597 16.64 -3.53 23.34
CA MET A 597 17.61 -4.47 22.78
C MET A 597 18.41 -5.16 23.89
N LEU A 598 18.76 -4.43 24.97
CA LEU A 598 19.38 -4.99 26.18
C LEU A 598 18.45 -5.97 26.88
N ALA A 599 17.17 -5.64 27.06
CA ALA A 599 16.18 -6.52 27.67
C ALA A 599 15.96 -7.82 26.87
N ASN A 600 16.03 -7.74 25.55
CA ASN A 600 15.92 -8.89 24.67
C ASN A 600 17.26 -9.64 24.46
N LYS A 601 18.33 -9.22 25.12
CA LYS A 601 19.68 -9.78 24.97
C LYS A 601 20.22 -9.76 23.52
N ALA A 602 19.78 -8.78 22.73
CA ALA A 602 20.14 -8.64 21.31
C ALA A 602 21.48 -7.87 21.15
N TYR A 603 22.54 -8.31 21.82
CA TYR A 603 23.81 -7.59 21.93
C TYR A 603 24.52 -7.40 20.58
N GLN A 604 24.42 -8.35 19.66
CA GLN A 604 24.97 -8.19 18.31
C GLN A 604 24.27 -7.10 17.51
N GLU A 605 22.92 -7.01 17.63
CA GLU A 605 22.15 -5.97 16.97
C GLU A 605 22.45 -4.58 17.53
N ILE A 606 22.79 -4.48 18.81
CA ILE A 606 23.25 -3.23 19.45
C ILE A 606 24.57 -2.77 18.84
N ASP A 607 25.54 -3.67 18.73
CA ASP A 607 26.84 -3.37 18.15
C ASP A 607 26.74 -2.91 16.69
N GLU A 608 25.95 -3.63 15.88
CA GLU A 608 25.67 -3.24 14.50
C GLU A 608 24.92 -1.91 14.36
N SER A 609 23.98 -1.61 15.27
CA SER A 609 23.10 -0.43 15.19
C SER A 609 23.75 0.84 15.73
N PHE A 610 24.49 0.76 16.80
CA PHE A 610 25.07 1.91 17.52
C PHE A 610 26.57 2.10 17.25
N ASN A 611 27.22 1.16 16.55
CA ASN A 611 28.67 1.21 16.25
C ASN A 611 29.49 1.57 17.50
N LEU A 612 29.44 0.69 18.50
CA LEU A 612 30.01 0.93 19.84
C LEU A 612 31.49 1.27 19.78
N GLU A 613 32.26 0.72 18.84
CA GLU A 613 33.68 1.07 18.65
C GLU A 613 33.89 2.54 18.26
N ARG A 614 32.94 3.17 17.59
CA ARG A 614 32.98 4.57 17.18
C ARG A 614 32.63 5.52 18.34
N ILE A 615 31.71 5.09 19.22
CA ILE A 615 31.26 5.89 20.37
C ILE A 615 32.27 5.87 21.49
N TYR A 616 32.94 4.75 21.72
CA TYR A 616 33.93 4.55 22.77
C TYR A 616 35.22 3.91 22.20
N PRO A 617 36.01 4.66 21.42
CA PRO A 617 37.22 4.12 20.79
C PRO A 617 38.25 3.54 21.76
N ASP A 618 38.32 4.08 22.98
CA ASP A 618 39.26 3.63 24.02
C ASP A 618 38.75 2.43 24.84
N ALA A 619 37.45 2.15 24.83
CA ALA A 619 36.83 1.16 25.71
C ALA A 619 36.65 -0.24 25.06
N ARG A 620 36.91 -0.39 23.77
CA ARG A 620 36.74 -1.65 22.99
C ARG A 620 35.44 -2.40 23.29
N TRP A 621 34.33 -1.67 23.43
CA TRP A 621 33.04 -2.27 23.67
C TRP A 621 32.58 -3.06 22.44
N LYS A 622 32.64 -4.39 22.57
CA LYS A 622 32.06 -5.33 21.63
C LYS A 622 30.81 -5.98 22.22
N TYR A 623 30.02 -6.60 21.41
CA TYR A 623 28.82 -7.30 21.88
C TYR A 623 29.11 -8.31 23.02
N THR A 624 30.31 -8.92 23.06
CA THR A 624 30.72 -9.85 24.12
C THR A 624 30.94 -9.17 25.47
N GLU A 625 31.48 -7.96 25.46
CA GLU A 625 31.72 -7.18 26.70
C GLU A 625 30.42 -6.60 27.22
N LEU A 626 29.54 -6.17 26.30
CA LEU A 626 28.20 -5.75 26.66
C LEU A 626 27.38 -6.91 27.26
N ALA A 627 27.48 -8.11 26.71
CA ALA A 627 26.82 -9.31 27.25
C ALA A 627 27.32 -9.61 28.67
N ASN A 628 28.66 -9.56 28.91
CA ASN A 628 29.23 -9.78 30.22
C ASN A 628 28.80 -8.72 31.25
N ALA A 629 28.76 -7.45 30.86
CA ALA A 629 28.26 -6.37 31.71
C ALA A 629 26.78 -6.59 32.09
N MET A 630 25.97 -7.04 31.16
CA MET A 630 24.55 -7.31 31.40
C MET A 630 24.31 -8.58 32.23
N GLU A 631 25.23 -9.56 32.21
CA GLU A 631 25.18 -10.68 33.16
C GLU A 631 25.31 -10.20 34.62
N GLY A 632 26.19 -9.22 34.86
CA GLY A 632 26.28 -8.58 36.17
C GLY A 632 24.97 -7.88 36.58
N TYR A 633 24.34 -7.16 35.65
CA TYR A 633 23.06 -6.52 35.88
C TYR A 633 21.95 -7.54 36.23
N TYR A 634 21.84 -8.63 35.45
CA TYR A 634 20.83 -9.67 35.69
C TYR A 634 21.12 -10.56 36.92
N ALA A 635 22.30 -10.49 37.50
CA ALA A 635 22.57 -11.11 38.80
C ALA A 635 21.87 -10.38 39.95
N GLU A 636 21.65 -9.06 39.80
CA GLU A 636 21.00 -8.21 40.80
C GLU A 636 19.54 -7.89 40.48
N HIS A 637 19.16 -7.94 39.18
CA HIS A 637 17.85 -7.54 38.67
C HIS A 637 17.28 -8.60 37.73
N GLU A 638 16.06 -9.04 37.97
CA GLU A 638 15.42 -10.09 37.17
C GLU A 638 15.11 -9.66 35.73
N TRP A 639 14.78 -8.39 35.51
CA TRP A 639 14.36 -7.85 34.22
C TRP A 639 14.56 -6.33 34.11
N ILE A 640 14.57 -5.84 32.86
CA ILE A 640 14.57 -4.41 32.56
C ILE A 640 13.13 -3.96 32.34
N ARG A 641 12.70 -2.93 33.06
CA ARG A 641 11.37 -2.37 32.96
C ARG A 641 11.19 -1.59 31.64
N LEU A 642 10.20 -1.96 30.83
CA LEU A 642 9.92 -1.36 29.54
C LEU A 642 8.48 -0.83 29.39
N ASP A 643 7.71 -0.84 30.46
CA ASP A 643 6.32 -0.37 30.46
C ASP A 643 6.22 1.17 30.24
N PRO A 644 5.01 1.68 29.96
CA PRO A 644 4.80 3.10 29.72
C PRO A 644 5.26 4.00 30.88
N GLU A 645 5.07 3.56 32.13
CA GLU A 645 5.52 4.33 33.30
C GLU A 645 7.04 4.50 33.35
N ALA A 646 7.81 3.47 32.92
CA ALA A 646 9.27 3.58 32.86
C ALA A 646 9.76 4.64 31.87
N ARG A 647 8.89 5.11 30.97
CA ARG A 647 9.18 6.10 29.93
C ARG A 647 8.85 7.53 30.33
N ASN A 648 8.15 7.73 31.43
CA ASN A 648 7.73 9.06 31.88
C ASN A 648 8.93 9.96 32.20
N LYS A 649 8.82 11.27 31.92
CA LYS A 649 9.87 12.27 32.20
C LYS A 649 10.44 12.20 33.60
N PRO A 650 9.65 12.01 34.69
CA PRO A 650 10.17 11.86 36.04
C PRO A 650 11.09 10.64 36.22
N THR A 651 10.85 9.57 35.47
CA THR A 651 11.59 8.30 35.59
C THR A 651 12.89 8.34 34.78
N VAL A 652 12.92 9.07 33.67
CA VAL A 652 14.10 9.23 32.81
C VAL A 652 14.33 10.74 32.58
N PRO A 653 14.89 11.46 33.52
CA PRO A 653 15.14 12.89 33.35
C PRO A 653 16.27 13.12 32.33
N PHE A 654 15.98 13.99 31.34
CA PHE A 654 16.99 14.43 30.38
C PHE A 654 17.70 15.67 30.94
N THR A 655 18.96 15.50 31.33
CA THR A 655 19.80 16.59 31.80
C THR A 655 20.89 16.89 30.78
N THR A 656 20.91 18.11 30.24
CA THR A 656 22.04 18.58 29.43
C THR A 656 23.15 19.05 30.38
N ALA A 657 24.08 18.17 30.68
CA ALA A 657 25.35 18.59 31.27
C ALA A 657 26.31 18.91 30.14
N TYR A 658 26.72 20.18 30.02
CA TYR A 658 27.89 20.51 29.21
C TYR A 658 29.13 20.06 29.99
N PRO A 659 30.03 19.24 29.44
CA PRO A 659 31.34 19.12 29.99
C PRO A 659 32.04 20.47 29.79
N HIS A 660 32.48 21.08 30.87
CA HIS A 660 33.33 22.28 30.88
C HIS A 660 34.71 21.99 30.28
#